data_13d110ac2fd56005cd52173b63f19df5
#
_entry.id   13d110ac2fd56005cd52173b63f19df5
#
_cell.length_a   1.000
_cell.length_b   1.000
_cell.length_c   1.000
_cell.angle_alpha   90.00
_cell.angle_beta   90.00
_cell.angle_gamma   90.00
#
_symmetry.space_group_name_H-M   'P 1'
#
loop_
_entity.id
_entity.type
_entity.pdbx_description
1 polymer ?
#
loop_
_entity_poly.entity_id
_entity_poly.type
_entity_poly.pdbx_seq_one_letter_code
_entity_poly.pdbx_strand_id
1 'polypeptide(L)'
;LRSSSSRRSSSHRRTSHTPRRTAAVALAGVAALIAAAVQSGTALAAPEKAPSAASKATPGSESVKLTPAQRAALIREADAAKAGTAKELGLGAKEKLVVRDVLKDRDGTVHTRYERTYDGLPVLGGDLVVQSTKADATASVVKAARAAIKPATTKAAVPAAKARQQALAAGRAEKAKSPAVNREPRKVIWAADGKPVVAYETVVGGFQHDGTPQELHVVTDATTGEKLYAWEAIETGTGNTVYSGTVDLTTTQSGSTYNLTDGARGNHKTYNLNRGTSGTGTLFSGSDDVWGNGSPSNLESAAADAHYGAALTWDYYKNVHGRSGIRGDGTGAYSRVHYGNNYVNAFWSDSCFCMTYGDGSGNANPLTSIDVAAHEMTHGLTSNTAGLNYSGESGGLNEATSDIFGSTVEFYAKNSSDVGDYLIGEEIDINGDGTPLRYMDKPSRDGSSKDAWYSGIGSIDVHYSSGPANHFFYLLSEGSGTKTINGVTYDSPTSDGLPVTGIGRDKAEKIWFRALTTKFTSTTNYAGARTGTLAAAGELYGTDSAEYKGVQDAWAGVNVGTRSGGGGGGGTSFENTADVAIPDRGAAVTSSITVSGRTGNAPSNLQVAVDIVHTYIGDLQVQLVAPDGTAYTLKGYGTGGSADNLNTTYTVNASSEAANGVWQLRVQDNAARDTGYINSWKLTFP
;
A
#
# COMPACT_ATOMS: atom_id res chain seq x y z
N LEU A 1 10.57 13.56 51.18
CA LEU A 1 9.83 13.70 52.44
C LEU A 1 8.33 13.57 52.09
N ARG A 2 7.74 12.42 52.25
CA ARG A 2 6.82 11.91 53.32
C ARG A 2 5.89 13.02 53.84
N SER A 3 4.55 12.94 53.91
CA SER A 3 3.65 11.87 54.43
C SER A 3 2.20 12.37 54.18
N SER A 4 1.27 11.57 53.80
CA SER A 4 0.38 10.69 54.59
C SER A 4 -0.90 11.34 55.15
N SER A 5 -2.01 10.64 54.90
CA SER A 5 -3.22 10.39 55.71
C SER A 5 -4.35 11.43 55.61
N SER A 6 -5.62 11.13 55.66
CA SER A 6 -6.41 9.92 55.94
C SER A 6 -7.92 10.28 55.91
N ARG A 7 -8.73 9.34 55.45
CA ARG A 7 -10.07 8.90 55.88
C ARG A 7 -11.12 9.88 56.43
N ARG A 8 -12.36 9.75 55.90
CA ARG A 8 -13.60 9.16 56.51
C ARG A 8 -14.83 9.56 55.66
N SER A 9 -15.58 8.69 55.08
CA SER A 9 -16.71 7.81 55.50
C SER A 9 -17.93 8.50 56.18
N SER A 10 -19.11 8.40 55.56
CA SER A 10 -20.44 8.11 56.12
C SER A 10 -21.45 8.10 54.97
N SER A 11 -22.03 7.04 54.55
CA SER A 11 -23.18 6.21 54.95
C SER A 11 -24.44 7.01 55.26
N HIS A 12 -25.52 6.78 54.50
CA HIS A 12 -26.85 6.32 54.89
C HIS A 12 -27.80 6.32 53.70
N ARG A 13 -28.27 5.16 53.36
CA ARG A 13 -29.55 4.42 53.58
C ARG A 13 -30.71 4.80 52.63
N ARG A 14 -31.03 3.77 51.83
CA ARG A 14 -32.31 3.15 51.48
C ARG A 14 -33.59 4.00 51.50
N THR A 15 -34.37 3.92 50.42
CA THR A 15 -35.67 3.23 50.43
C THR A 15 -36.16 2.87 49.02
N SER A 16 -36.69 1.68 48.96
CA SER A 16 -37.37 0.96 47.89
C SER A 16 -38.71 1.63 47.53
N HIS A 17 -39.13 1.52 46.25
CA HIS A 17 -40.52 1.12 45.90
C HIS A 17 -40.62 0.88 44.39
N THR A 18 -40.85 -0.37 44.00
CA THR A 18 -41.61 -0.74 42.79
C THR A 18 -43.10 -0.60 43.07
N PRO A 19 -43.97 -0.32 42.09
CA PRO A 19 -44.52 -1.41 41.31
C PRO A 19 -44.94 -1.10 39.83
N ARG A 20 -44.79 -2.14 39.04
CA ARG A 20 -45.72 -2.73 38.06
C ARG A 20 -46.57 -1.87 37.11
N ARG A 21 -46.46 -2.28 35.85
CA ARG A 21 -47.50 -2.59 34.84
C ARG A 21 -47.62 -1.66 33.63
N THR A 22 -47.48 -2.38 32.50
CA THR A 22 -48.20 -2.32 31.21
C THR A 22 -47.80 -1.22 30.22
N ALA A 23 -47.17 -1.66 29.15
CA ALA A 23 -47.75 -1.63 27.82
C ALA A 23 -46.85 -2.40 26.84
N ALA A 24 -47.19 -3.65 26.60
CA ALA A 24 -46.91 -4.29 25.31
C ALA A 24 -47.86 -3.64 24.30
N VAL A 25 -47.33 -3.35 23.12
CA VAL A 25 -47.93 -3.16 21.80
C VAL A 25 -47.15 -2.06 21.07
N ALA A 26 -46.24 -2.45 20.24
CA ALA A 26 -45.83 -1.82 18.98
C ALA A 26 -44.52 -2.47 18.45
N LEU A 27 -44.57 -3.76 18.15
CA LEU A 27 -43.55 -4.42 17.33
C LEU A 27 -44.23 -5.45 16.41
N ALA A 28 -45.09 -4.94 15.53
CA ALA A 28 -45.66 -5.71 14.43
C ALA A 28 -45.99 -4.74 13.29
N GLY A 29 -44.95 -4.27 12.60
CA GLY A 29 -45.19 -3.32 11.51
C GLY A 29 -44.00 -3.09 10.57
N VAL A 30 -42.85 -3.71 10.78
CA VAL A 30 -41.68 -3.53 9.89
C VAL A 30 -41.13 -4.84 9.29
N ALA A 31 -41.73 -5.99 9.60
CA ALA A 31 -41.33 -7.28 9.05
C ALA A 31 -42.10 -7.72 7.78
N ALA A 32 -42.91 -6.83 7.18
CA ALA A 32 -43.74 -7.17 6.02
C ALA A 32 -43.37 -6.46 4.71
N LEU A 33 -42.23 -5.75 4.64
CA LEU A 33 -41.80 -5.06 3.41
C LEU A 33 -40.42 -5.47 2.89
N ILE A 34 -39.78 -6.53 3.43
CA ILE A 34 -38.53 -7.12 2.90
C ILE A 34 -38.78 -8.51 2.28
N ALA A 35 -40.00 -9.02 2.25
CA ALA A 35 -40.34 -10.33 1.69
C ALA A 35 -40.93 -10.32 0.27
N ALA A 36 -40.81 -9.22 -0.48
CA ALA A 36 -41.44 -9.11 -1.81
C ALA A 36 -40.45 -8.76 -2.96
N ALA A 37 -39.14 -8.91 -2.76
CA ALA A 37 -38.15 -8.63 -3.82
C ALA A 37 -37.17 -9.78 -4.10
N VAL A 38 -37.40 -10.99 -3.59
CA VAL A 38 -36.60 -12.18 -3.93
C VAL A 38 -37.55 -13.32 -4.34
N GLN A 39 -38.22 -13.14 -5.46
CA GLN A 39 -38.83 -14.24 -6.21
C GLN A 39 -38.75 -13.95 -7.70
N SER A 40 -37.56 -14.12 -8.26
CA SER A 40 -37.40 -14.49 -9.66
C SER A 40 -36.22 -15.47 -9.77
N GLY A 41 -36.55 -16.74 -9.67
CA GLY A 41 -35.94 -17.81 -10.44
C GLY A 41 -34.57 -18.30 -10.02
N THR A 42 -34.40 -18.93 -8.87
CA THR A 42 -33.46 -20.03 -8.75
C THR A 42 -34.25 -21.25 -8.27
N ALA A 43 -34.58 -22.13 -9.19
CA ALA A 43 -34.89 -23.49 -8.83
C ALA A 43 -33.58 -24.15 -8.39
N LEU A 44 -33.15 -23.90 -7.18
CA LEU A 44 -32.19 -24.77 -6.50
C LEU A 44 -32.92 -26.11 -6.33
N ALA A 45 -32.37 -27.17 -6.93
CA ALA A 45 -32.77 -28.52 -6.61
C ALA A 45 -32.73 -28.67 -5.09
N ALA A 46 -33.84 -29.13 -4.50
CA ALA A 46 -33.91 -29.41 -3.08
C ALA A 46 -32.71 -30.26 -2.67
N PRO A 47 -32.04 -29.99 -1.55
CA PRO A 47 -30.98 -30.85 -1.08
C PRO A 47 -31.58 -32.24 -0.82
N GLU A 48 -31.18 -33.19 -1.62
CA GLU A 48 -31.46 -34.60 -1.36
C GLU A 48 -30.80 -34.93 -0.02
N LYS A 49 -31.59 -35.53 0.89
CA LYS A 49 -31.16 -35.97 2.21
C LYS A 49 -29.71 -36.43 2.19
N ALA A 50 -28.88 -35.78 3.00
CA ALA A 50 -27.50 -36.22 3.20
C ALA A 50 -27.50 -37.73 3.49
N PRO A 51 -26.63 -38.50 2.83
CA PRO A 51 -26.50 -39.92 3.18
C PRO A 51 -26.03 -39.98 4.63
N SER A 52 -26.82 -40.62 5.45
CA SER A 52 -26.48 -40.90 6.84
C SER A 52 -25.25 -41.82 6.87
N ALA A 53 -24.35 -41.52 7.76
CA ALA A 53 -23.10 -42.19 8.09
C ALA A 53 -21.95 -41.92 7.12
N ALA A 54 -20.97 -41.15 7.62
CA ALA A 54 -19.62 -41.23 7.11
C ALA A 54 -19.20 -42.71 7.02
N SER A 55 -19.13 -43.25 5.82
CA SER A 55 -18.49 -44.53 5.60
C SER A 55 -17.05 -44.35 6.05
N LYS A 56 -16.61 -45.14 7.04
CA LYS A 56 -15.19 -45.21 7.40
C LYS A 56 -14.43 -45.45 6.11
N ALA A 57 -13.49 -44.53 5.79
CA ALA A 57 -12.62 -44.66 4.64
C ALA A 57 -12.00 -46.05 4.66
N THR A 58 -12.16 -46.81 3.60
CA THR A 58 -11.55 -48.12 3.47
C THR A 58 -10.04 -47.92 3.37
N PRO A 59 -9.22 -48.65 4.17
CA PRO A 59 -7.77 -48.59 4.02
C PRO A 59 -7.38 -48.86 2.56
N GLY A 60 -6.75 -47.92 1.88
CA GLY A 60 -6.41 -48.02 0.45
C GLY A 60 -7.07 -46.94 -0.45
N SER A 61 -8.11 -46.25 0.02
CA SER A 61 -8.77 -45.16 -0.71
C SER A 61 -8.03 -43.82 -0.64
N GLU A 62 -6.88 -43.73 0.05
CA GLU A 62 -6.04 -42.52 0.06
C GLU A 62 -5.25 -42.37 -1.24
N SER A 63 -5.26 -41.18 -1.81
CA SER A 63 -4.50 -40.90 -3.02
C SER A 63 -2.98 -40.89 -2.78
N VAL A 64 -2.24 -41.40 -3.76
CA VAL A 64 -0.77 -41.34 -3.75
C VAL A 64 -0.28 -40.08 -4.41
N LYS A 65 0.77 -39.46 -3.84
CA LYS A 65 1.43 -38.32 -4.45
C LYS A 65 2.19 -38.76 -5.70
N LEU A 66 1.67 -38.43 -6.87
CA LEU A 66 2.30 -38.72 -8.16
C LEU A 66 3.39 -37.69 -8.47
N THR A 67 4.51 -38.14 -9.02
CA THR A 67 5.47 -37.23 -9.67
C THR A 67 4.86 -36.67 -10.97
N PRO A 68 5.33 -35.53 -11.48
CA PRO A 68 4.86 -34.97 -12.76
C PRO A 68 4.94 -35.96 -13.92
N ALA A 69 6.01 -36.76 -13.98
CA ALA A 69 6.20 -37.80 -15.00
C ALA A 69 5.16 -38.94 -14.88
N GLN A 70 4.87 -39.42 -13.67
CA GLN A 70 3.86 -40.45 -13.41
C GLN A 70 2.45 -39.92 -13.75
N ARG A 71 2.11 -38.70 -13.35
CA ARG A 71 0.82 -38.09 -13.70
C ARG A 71 0.67 -37.93 -15.21
N ALA A 72 1.70 -37.44 -15.92
CA ALA A 72 1.69 -37.34 -17.37
C ALA A 72 1.56 -38.70 -18.07
N ALA A 73 2.14 -39.77 -17.52
CA ALA A 73 1.98 -41.13 -18.05
C ALA A 73 0.53 -41.61 -17.94
N LEU A 74 -0.09 -41.45 -16.77
CA LEU A 74 -1.51 -41.82 -16.56
C LEU A 74 -2.46 -40.99 -17.43
N ILE A 75 -2.20 -39.72 -17.65
CA ILE A 75 -2.97 -38.85 -18.58
C ILE A 75 -2.87 -39.40 -20.01
N ARG A 76 -1.67 -39.79 -20.49
CA ARG A 76 -1.50 -40.39 -21.82
C ARG A 76 -2.22 -41.73 -21.97
N GLU A 77 -2.19 -42.57 -20.92
CA GLU A 77 -2.92 -43.84 -20.88
C GLU A 77 -4.43 -43.62 -20.97
N ALA A 78 -4.96 -42.70 -20.15
CA ALA A 78 -6.37 -42.34 -20.19
C ALA A 78 -6.78 -41.72 -21.54
N ASP A 79 -5.90 -40.91 -22.15
CA ASP A 79 -6.14 -40.30 -23.45
C ASP A 79 -6.17 -41.34 -24.58
N ALA A 80 -5.33 -42.36 -24.50
CA ALA A 80 -5.37 -43.50 -25.43
C ALA A 80 -6.65 -44.33 -25.28
N ALA A 81 -7.16 -44.51 -24.03
CA ALA A 81 -8.35 -45.31 -23.71
C ALA A 81 -9.69 -44.55 -23.92
N LYS A 82 -9.70 -43.20 -24.01
CA LYS A 82 -10.90 -42.36 -23.94
C LYS A 82 -12.01 -42.75 -24.93
N ALA A 83 -11.68 -43.24 -26.13
CA ALA A 83 -12.68 -43.67 -27.13
C ALA A 83 -13.41 -44.95 -26.69
N GLY A 84 -12.71 -45.90 -26.07
CA GLY A 84 -13.28 -47.07 -25.46
C GLY A 84 -14.21 -46.71 -24.29
N THR A 85 -13.70 -45.89 -23.40
CA THR A 85 -14.45 -45.33 -22.25
C THR A 85 -15.74 -44.63 -22.71
N ALA A 86 -15.68 -43.78 -23.75
CA ALA A 86 -16.85 -43.11 -24.28
C ALA A 86 -17.92 -44.11 -24.78
N LYS A 87 -17.49 -45.20 -25.42
CA LYS A 87 -18.39 -46.28 -25.90
C LYS A 87 -19.03 -47.04 -24.74
N GLU A 88 -18.25 -47.39 -23.70
CA GLU A 88 -18.74 -48.05 -22.48
C GLU A 88 -19.75 -47.18 -21.73
N LEU A 89 -19.53 -45.87 -21.70
CA LEU A 89 -20.44 -44.93 -21.09
C LEU A 89 -21.71 -44.65 -21.90
N GLY A 90 -21.83 -45.23 -23.12
CA GLY A 90 -22.95 -45.03 -24.01
C GLY A 90 -23.07 -43.61 -24.54
N LEU A 91 -21.95 -42.89 -24.69
CA LEU A 91 -21.96 -41.53 -25.22
C LEU A 91 -22.31 -41.51 -26.72
N GLY A 92 -23.03 -40.49 -27.14
CA GLY A 92 -23.46 -40.35 -28.54
C GLY A 92 -22.28 -40.14 -29.51
N ALA A 93 -22.46 -40.49 -30.78
CA ALA A 93 -21.40 -40.44 -31.81
C ALA A 93 -20.77 -39.03 -31.97
N LYS A 94 -21.48 -37.94 -31.60
CA LYS A 94 -21.00 -36.56 -31.61
C LYS A 94 -20.26 -36.15 -30.32
N GLU A 95 -20.33 -36.98 -29.27
CA GLU A 95 -19.67 -36.75 -28.00
C GLU A 95 -18.26 -37.32 -28.02
N LYS A 96 -17.29 -36.59 -27.48
CA LYS A 96 -15.91 -37.03 -27.27
C LYS A 96 -15.45 -36.63 -25.88
N LEU A 97 -14.61 -37.49 -25.28
CA LEU A 97 -13.95 -37.21 -24.01
C LEU A 97 -12.61 -36.50 -24.20
N VAL A 98 -12.32 -35.57 -23.32
CA VAL A 98 -11.02 -34.88 -23.19
C VAL A 98 -10.52 -35.11 -21.77
N VAL A 99 -9.36 -35.74 -21.63
CA VAL A 99 -8.76 -35.97 -20.30
C VAL A 99 -8.29 -34.66 -19.70
N ARG A 100 -8.73 -34.38 -18.48
CA ARG A 100 -8.32 -33.21 -17.73
C ARG A 100 -7.32 -33.53 -16.64
N ASP A 101 -7.61 -34.55 -15.87
CA ASP A 101 -6.78 -34.93 -14.73
C ASP A 101 -6.90 -36.40 -14.39
N VAL A 102 -5.92 -36.91 -13.66
CA VAL A 102 -5.90 -38.23 -13.09
C VAL A 102 -5.44 -38.19 -11.65
N LEU A 103 -6.09 -39.00 -10.81
CA LEU A 103 -5.72 -39.27 -9.43
C LEU A 103 -5.63 -40.77 -9.24
N LYS A 104 -4.65 -41.25 -8.47
CA LYS A 104 -4.47 -42.69 -8.21
C LYS A 104 -4.44 -42.93 -6.71
N ASP A 105 -5.20 -43.94 -6.28
CA ASP A 105 -5.24 -44.40 -4.89
C ASP A 105 -4.17 -45.45 -4.62
N ARG A 106 -3.90 -45.72 -3.34
CA ARG A 106 -2.88 -46.70 -2.91
C ARG A 106 -3.23 -48.12 -3.31
N ASP A 107 -4.53 -48.47 -3.43
CA ASP A 107 -5.01 -49.76 -3.90
C ASP A 107 -4.87 -49.95 -5.42
N GLY A 108 -4.44 -48.88 -6.10
CA GLY A 108 -4.25 -48.86 -7.55
C GLY A 108 -5.47 -48.40 -8.34
N THR A 109 -6.56 -48.03 -7.69
CA THR A 109 -7.71 -47.36 -8.33
C THR A 109 -7.29 -46.05 -8.95
N VAL A 110 -7.76 -45.79 -10.17
CA VAL A 110 -7.49 -44.56 -10.91
C VAL A 110 -8.79 -43.82 -11.14
N HIS A 111 -8.82 -42.53 -10.75
CA HIS A 111 -9.91 -41.62 -11.01
C HIS A 111 -9.48 -40.70 -12.15
N THR A 112 -10.19 -40.80 -13.28
CA THR A 112 -9.92 -39.97 -14.45
C THR A 112 -11.03 -38.95 -14.63
N ARG A 113 -10.68 -37.65 -14.57
CA ARG A 113 -11.60 -36.57 -14.85
C ARG A 113 -11.59 -36.27 -16.35
N TYR A 114 -12.75 -36.25 -16.94
CA TYR A 114 -12.97 -35.92 -18.34
C TYR A 114 -13.87 -34.70 -18.49
N GLU A 115 -13.53 -33.83 -19.41
CA GLU A 115 -14.48 -32.92 -20.06
C GLU A 115 -15.11 -33.61 -21.28
N ARG A 116 -16.22 -33.05 -21.75
CA ARG A 116 -16.87 -33.50 -22.97
C ARG A 116 -16.85 -32.45 -24.05
N THR A 117 -16.79 -32.85 -25.29
CA THR A 117 -17.16 -32.04 -26.43
C THR A 117 -18.33 -32.67 -27.17
N TYR A 118 -19.17 -31.85 -27.80
CA TYR A 118 -20.28 -32.28 -28.66
C TYR A 118 -20.13 -31.59 -30.01
N ASP A 119 -19.98 -32.36 -31.07
CA ASP A 119 -19.77 -31.86 -32.45
C ASP A 119 -18.60 -30.83 -32.51
N GLY A 120 -17.55 -31.06 -31.71
CA GLY A 120 -16.37 -30.24 -31.57
C GLY A 120 -16.51 -29.04 -30.61
N LEU A 121 -17.72 -28.73 -30.10
CA LEU A 121 -17.94 -27.66 -29.14
C LEU A 121 -17.73 -28.16 -27.71
N PRO A 122 -17.05 -27.38 -26.83
CA PRO A 122 -16.96 -27.71 -25.41
C PRO A 122 -18.35 -27.81 -24.77
N VAL A 123 -18.53 -28.76 -23.85
CA VAL A 123 -19.77 -28.93 -23.07
C VAL A 123 -19.53 -28.42 -21.66
N LEU A 124 -20.06 -27.25 -21.33
CA LEU A 124 -20.02 -26.71 -19.97
C LEU A 124 -21.08 -27.39 -19.10
N GLY A 125 -20.68 -27.80 -17.88
CA GLY A 125 -21.51 -28.66 -17.01
C GLY A 125 -21.68 -30.07 -17.53
N GLY A 126 -20.77 -30.53 -18.40
CA GLY A 126 -20.79 -31.86 -18.98
C GLY A 126 -19.67 -32.78 -18.49
N ASP A 127 -18.84 -32.34 -17.60
CA ASP A 127 -17.70 -33.10 -17.06
C ASP A 127 -18.15 -34.39 -16.34
N LEU A 128 -17.21 -35.32 -16.25
CA LEU A 128 -17.44 -36.60 -15.55
C LEU A 128 -16.13 -37.15 -14.99
N VAL A 129 -16.26 -37.97 -13.95
CA VAL A 129 -15.14 -38.72 -13.36
C VAL A 129 -15.42 -40.20 -13.52
N VAL A 130 -14.47 -40.94 -14.14
CA VAL A 130 -14.49 -42.37 -14.26
C VAL A 130 -13.52 -42.99 -13.28
N GLN A 131 -14.00 -43.89 -12.45
CA GLN A 131 -13.19 -44.68 -11.55
C GLN A 131 -12.85 -45.99 -12.23
N SER A 132 -11.58 -46.30 -12.37
CA SER A 132 -11.07 -47.54 -12.96
C SER A 132 -10.31 -48.35 -11.90
N THR A 133 -10.50 -49.66 -11.89
CA THR A 133 -9.75 -50.60 -11.05
C THR A 133 -8.98 -51.60 -11.93
N LYS A 134 -8.15 -52.45 -11.32
CA LYS A 134 -7.47 -53.52 -12.06
C LYS A 134 -8.44 -54.52 -12.68
N ALA A 135 -9.63 -54.66 -12.11
CA ALA A 135 -10.64 -55.62 -12.54
C ALA A 135 -11.67 -55.02 -13.50
N ASP A 136 -11.90 -53.73 -13.46
CA ASP A 136 -12.94 -53.04 -14.22
C ASP A 136 -12.48 -51.64 -14.65
N ALA A 137 -12.48 -51.40 -15.96
CA ALA A 137 -12.06 -50.13 -16.54
C ALA A 137 -13.05 -48.96 -16.25
N THR A 138 -14.30 -49.28 -15.90
CA THR A 138 -15.38 -48.35 -15.62
C THR A 138 -16.17 -48.76 -14.37
N ALA A 139 -15.46 -48.99 -13.27
CA ALA A 139 -16.04 -49.49 -12.02
C ALA A 139 -17.12 -48.56 -11.45
N SER A 140 -16.95 -47.27 -11.58
CA SER A 140 -18.00 -46.29 -11.29
C SER A 140 -17.83 -44.98 -12.11
N VAL A 141 -18.93 -44.21 -12.24
CA VAL A 141 -18.94 -42.95 -12.99
C VAL A 141 -19.78 -41.90 -12.28
N VAL A 142 -19.19 -40.75 -12.02
CA VAL A 142 -19.89 -39.54 -11.57
C VAL A 142 -20.03 -38.61 -12.76
N LYS A 143 -21.24 -38.11 -13.05
CA LYS A 143 -21.54 -37.22 -14.19
C LYS A 143 -22.17 -35.94 -13.68
N ALA A 144 -21.64 -34.77 -14.09
CA ALA A 144 -22.26 -33.49 -13.82
C ALA A 144 -23.64 -33.37 -14.51
N ALA A 145 -23.73 -33.70 -15.82
CA ALA A 145 -24.99 -33.78 -16.52
C ALA A 145 -25.45 -35.28 -16.61
N ARG A 146 -26.57 -35.60 -15.96
CA ARG A 146 -27.19 -36.95 -16.04
C ARG A 146 -27.91 -37.14 -17.37
N ALA A 147 -28.46 -36.08 -17.97
CA ALA A 147 -29.14 -36.11 -19.24
C ALA A 147 -28.16 -36.36 -20.40
N ALA A 148 -28.63 -36.99 -21.48
CA ALA A 148 -27.87 -37.13 -22.71
C ALA A 148 -27.62 -35.76 -23.35
N ILE A 149 -26.40 -35.53 -23.83
CA ILE A 149 -26.05 -34.26 -24.48
C ILE A 149 -26.58 -34.27 -25.93
N LYS A 150 -27.79 -33.76 -26.11
CA LYS A 150 -28.50 -33.69 -27.41
C LYS A 150 -29.15 -32.33 -27.58
N PRO A 151 -28.37 -31.27 -27.88
CA PRO A 151 -28.95 -29.96 -28.15
C PRO A 151 -29.79 -30.02 -29.45
N ALA A 152 -30.87 -29.25 -29.51
CA ALA A 152 -31.73 -29.20 -30.66
C ALA A 152 -31.00 -28.70 -31.93
N THR A 153 -30.00 -27.84 -31.73
CA THR A 153 -29.13 -27.32 -32.78
C THR A 153 -27.76 -26.98 -32.24
N THR A 154 -26.73 -26.98 -33.08
CA THR A 154 -25.39 -26.42 -32.83
C THR A 154 -25.15 -25.09 -33.57
N LYS A 155 -26.19 -24.63 -34.32
CA LYS A 155 -26.15 -23.36 -35.05
C LYS A 155 -26.68 -22.24 -34.15
N ALA A 156 -25.91 -21.17 -34.03
CA ALA A 156 -26.36 -19.95 -33.37
C ALA A 156 -27.35 -19.19 -34.26
N ALA A 157 -28.42 -18.70 -33.67
CA ALA A 157 -29.36 -17.78 -34.33
C ALA A 157 -29.05 -16.32 -34.01
N VAL A 158 -28.37 -16.10 -32.86
CA VAL A 158 -28.00 -14.78 -32.38
C VAL A 158 -26.50 -14.54 -32.68
N PRO A 159 -26.11 -13.35 -33.16
CA PRO A 159 -24.69 -13.04 -33.40
C PRO A 159 -23.89 -12.95 -32.09
N ALA A 160 -22.60 -13.32 -32.14
CA ALA A 160 -21.68 -13.24 -31.02
C ALA A 160 -21.60 -11.83 -30.36
N ALA A 161 -21.76 -10.78 -31.17
CA ALA A 161 -21.77 -9.40 -30.69
C ALA A 161 -22.87 -9.14 -29.63
N LYS A 162 -24.05 -9.82 -29.76
CA LYS A 162 -25.11 -9.72 -28.74
C LYS A 162 -24.70 -10.39 -27.43
N ALA A 163 -24.04 -11.54 -27.49
CA ALA A 163 -23.50 -12.21 -26.30
C ALA A 163 -22.44 -11.34 -25.61
N ARG A 164 -21.57 -10.70 -26.39
CA ARG A 164 -20.59 -9.72 -25.89
C ARG A 164 -21.25 -8.57 -25.14
N GLN A 165 -22.32 -7.98 -25.71
CA GLN A 165 -23.08 -6.90 -25.05
C GLN A 165 -23.75 -7.38 -23.77
N GLN A 166 -24.33 -8.58 -23.79
CA GLN A 166 -24.95 -9.22 -22.63
C GLN A 166 -23.95 -9.44 -21.50
N ALA A 167 -22.74 -9.93 -21.82
CA ALA A 167 -21.69 -10.17 -20.85
C ALA A 167 -21.21 -8.86 -20.19
N LEU A 168 -20.98 -7.81 -20.98
CA LEU A 168 -20.62 -6.49 -20.44
C LEU A 168 -21.74 -5.89 -19.59
N ALA A 169 -23.02 -6.13 -19.95
CA ALA A 169 -24.15 -5.71 -19.11
C ALA A 169 -24.19 -6.47 -17.79
N ALA A 170 -23.86 -7.78 -17.79
CA ALA A 170 -23.75 -8.56 -16.58
C ALA A 170 -22.64 -8.02 -15.67
N GLY A 171 -21.42 -7.75 -16.18
CA GLY A 171 -20.35 -7.15 -15.41
C GLY A 171 -20.73 -5.80 -14.77
N ARG A 172 -21.46 -4.94 -15.51
CA ARG A 172 -21.96 -3.68 -14.94
C ARG A 172 -23.03 -3.91 -13.85
N ALA A 173 -23.86 -4.94 -13.99
CA ALA A 173 -24.85 -5.29 -12.98
C ALA A 173 -24.20 -5.72 -11.65
N GLU A 174 -23.04 -6.37 -11.72
CA GLU A 174 -22.18 -6.70 -10.58
C GLU A 174 -21.34 -5.50 -10.08
N LYS A 175 -21.66 -4.27 -10.55
CA LYS A 175 -20.94 -3.04 -10.20
C LYS A 175 -19.44 -3.06 -10.52
N ALA A 176 -19.05 -3.85 -11.53
CA ALA A 176 -17.66 -3.91 -11.95
C ALA A 176 -17.13 -2.53 -12.38
N LYS A 177 -15.91 -2.22 -11.97
CA LYS A 177 -15.17 -1.04 -12.42
C LYS A 177 -14.45 -1.37 -13.74
N SER A 178 -14.65 -0.53 -14.75
CA SER A 178 -14.03 -0.67 -16.08
C SER A 178 -14.20 -2.06 -16.71
N PRO A 179 -15.43 -2.64 -16.77
CA PRO A 179 -15.62 -3.97 -17.32
C PRO A 179 -15.25 -4.00 -18.81
N ALA A 180 -14.39 -4.93 -19.18
CA ALA A 180 -13.92 -5.16 -20.53
C ALA A 180 -13.99 -6.65 -20.87
N VAL A 181 -14.11 -6.98 -22.16
CA VAL A 181 -14.09 -8.39 -22.57
C VAL A 181 -12.65 -8.88 -22.59
N ASN A 182 -12.34 -9.85 -21.73
CA ASN A 182 -11.05 -10.54 -21.66
C ASN A 182 -10.97 -11.70 -22.64
N ARG A 183 -12.09 -12.39 -22.86
CA ARG A 183 -12.21 -13.46 -23.86
C ARG A 183 -13.47 -13.27 -24.65
N GLU A 184 -13.33 -13.14 -25.96
CA GLU A 184 -14.45 -12.97 -26.89
C GLU A 184 -15.40 -14.18 -26.87
N PRO A 185 -16.69 -14.00 -27.21
CA PRO A 185 -17.69 -15.05 -27.16
C PRO A 185 -17.28 -16.29 -27.96
N ARG A 186 -17.12 -17.42 -27.30
CA ARG A 186 -16.90 -18.73 -27.94
C ARG A 186 -18.16 -19.57 -27.88
N LYS A 187 -18.45 -20.34 -28.93
CA LYS A 187 -19.57 -21.28 -28.91
C LYS A 187 -19.28 -22.48 -28.01
N VAL A 188 -20.27 -22.84 -27.21
CA VAL A 188 -20.24 -23.98 -26.29
C VAL A 188 -21.61 -24.68 -26.31
N ILE A 189 -21.71 -25.86 -25.70
CA ILE A 189 -22.97 -26.46 -25.28
C ILE A 189 -23.12 -26.25 -23.78
N TRP A 190 -24.17 -25.56 -23.36
CA TRP A 190 -24.53 -25.43 -21.96
C TRP A 190 -25.41 -26.60 -21.56
N ALA A 191 -25.00 -27.39 -20.55
CA ALA A 191 -25.67 -28.63 -20.15
C ALA A 191 -25.97 -28.73 -18.65
N ALA A 192 -25.55 -27.75 -17.85
CA ALA A 192 -25.68 -27.78 -16.37
C ALA A 192 -27.15 -27.84 -15.91
N ASP A 193 -28.08 -27.21 -16.64
CA ASP A 193 -29.52 -27.21 -16.30
C ASP A 193 -30.27 -28.48 -16.74
N GLY A 194 -29.56 -29.49 -17.23
CA GLY A 194 -30.15 -30.74 -17.73
C GLY A 194 -30.85 -30.65 -19.07
N LYS A 195 -30.87 -29.45 -19.70
CA LYS A 195 -31.40 -29.21 -21.05
C LYS A 195 -30.28 -28.65 -21.94
N PRO A 196 -29.52 -29.51 -22.63
CA PRO A 196 -28.40 -29.05 -23.43
C PRO A 196 -28.83 -28.09 -24.55
N VAL A 197 -28.22 -26.90 -24.59
CA VAL A 197 -28.46 -25.87 -25.61
C VAL A 197 -27.14 -25.32 -26.15
N VAL A 198 -27.14 -24.86 -27.41
CA VAL A 198 -26.00 -24.10 -27.93
C VAL A 198 -25.97 -22.72 -27.27
N ALA A 199 -24.81 -22.32 -26.76
CA ALA A 199 -24.60 -21.06 -26.06
C ALA A 199 -23.29 -20.38 -26.48
N TYR A 200 -23.14 -19.15 -26.06
CA TYR A 200 -21.86 -18.45 -26.06
C TYR A 200 -21.35 -18.30 -24.62
N GLU A 201 -20.10 -18.62 -24.39
CA GLU A 201 -19.38 -18.24 -23.18
C GLU A 201 -18.51 -17.02 -23.49
N THR A 202 -18.65 -15.98 -22.71
CA THR A 202 -17.86 -14.73 -22.79
C THR A 202 -17.24 -14.49 -21.43
N VAL A 203 -15.96 -14.09 -21.38
CA VAL A 203 -15.30 -13.73 -20.13
C VAL A 203 -15.10 -12.22 -20.06
N VAL A 204 -15.62 -11.61 -19.01
CA VAL A 204 -15.50 -10.19 -18.72
C VAL A 204 -14.46 -10.01 -17.62
N GLY A 205 -13.46 -9.20 -17.90
CA GLY A 205 -12.48 -8.74 -16.92
C GLY A 205 -12.78 -7.31 -16.47
N GLY A 206 -11.93 -6.81 -15.62
CA GLY A 206 -12.04 -5.52 -14.94
C GLY A 206 -11.71 -5.69 -13.48
N PHE A 207 -12.36 -4.90 -12.65
CA PHE A 207 -12.25 -5.03 -11.20
C PHE A 207 -13.64 -5.12 -10.59
N GLN A 208 -13.80 -5.93 -9.57
CA GLN A 208 -15.00 -5.96 -8.73
C GLN A 208 -15.17 -4.62 -8.01
N HIS A 209 -16.27 -4.44 -7.30
CA HIS A 209 -16.58 -3.17 -6.63
C HIS A 209 -15.55 -2.79 -5.55
N ASP A 210 -14.92 -3.77 -4.91
CA ASP A 210 -13.88 -3.68 -3.89
C ASP A 210 -12.45 -3.48 -4.44
N GLY A 211 -12.25 -3.70 -5.76
CA GLY A 211 -10.94 -3.61 -6.41
C GLY A 211 -10.30 -4.96 -6.73
N THR A 212 -10.92 -6.06 -6.32
CA THR A 212 -10.49 -7.42 -6.72
C THR A 212 -10.55 -7.56 -8.24
N PRO A 213 -9.55 -8.20 -8.91
CA PRO A 213 -9.65 -8.54 -10.32
C PRO A 213 -10.92 -9.33 -10.61
N GLN A 214 -11.50 -9.14 -11.77
CA GLN A 214 -12.69 -9.84 -12.21
C GLN A 214 -12.37 -10.79 -13.36
N GLU A 215 -12.87 -12.03 -13.28
CA GLU A 215 -12.94 -12.98 -14.39
C GLU A 215 -14.36 -13.56 -14.45
N LEU A 216 -15.33 -12.70 -14.78
CA LEU A 216 -16.75 -13.08 -14.84
C LEU A 216 -17.04 -13.83 -16.13
N HIS A 217 -17.35 -15.12 -16.01
CA HIS A 217 -17.85 -15.93 -17.10
C HIS A 217 -19.35 -15.75 -17.26
N VAL A 218 -19.79 -15.44 -18.47
CA VAL A 218 -21.21 -15.25 -18.78
C VAL A 218 -21.61 -16.17 -19.92
N VAL A 219 -22.59 -17.03 -19.65
CA VAL A 219 -23.17 -17.94 -20.63
C VAL A 219 -24.48 -17.35 -21.18
N THR A 220 -24.52 -17.15 -22.49
CA THR A 220 -25.68 -16.60 -23.20
C THR A 220 -26.22 -17.62 -24.20
N ASP A 221 -27.52 -17.90 -24.19
CA ASP A 221 -28.16 -18.77 -25.17
C ASP A 221 -27.91 -18.23 -26.59
N ALA A 222 -27.32 -19.05 -27.44
CA ALA A 222 -26.98 -18.65 -28.81
C ALA A 222 -28.19 -18.65 -29.76
N THR A 223 -29.37 -19.08 -29.29
CA THR A 223 -30.62 -19.06 -30.07
C THR A 223 -31.54 -17.90 -29.66
N THR A 224 -31.64 -17.57 -28.39
CA THR A 224 -32.51 -16.52 -27.84
C THR A 224 -31.75 -15.24 -27.50
N GLY A 225 -30.50 -15.33 -27.12
CA GLY A 225 -29.67 -14.23 -26.60
C GLY A 225 -29.92 -13.90 -25.14
N GLU A 226 -30.61 -14.77 -24.41
CA GLU A 226 -30.81 -14.64 -22.97
C GLU A 226 -29.59 -15.11 -22.18
N LYS A 227 -29.31 -14.46 -21.04
CA LYS A 227 -28.30 -14.92 -20.09
C LYS A 227 -28.81 -16.20 -19.43
N LEU A 228 -28.08 -17.31 -19.59
CA LEU A 228 -28.37 -18.58 -18.97
C LEU A 228 -27.71 -18.66 -17.59
N TYR A 229 -26.44 -18.28 -17.49
CA TYR A 229 -25.66 -18.39 -16.26
C TYR A 229 -24.53 -17.38 -16.24
N ALA A 230 -24.03 -17.08 -15.05
CA ALA A 230 -22.78 -16.37 -14.87
C ALA A 230 -22.13 -16.82 -13.56
N TRP A 231 -20.80 -16.84 -13.55
CA TRP A 231 -20.04 -17.11 -12.34
C TRP A 231 -18.73 -16.31 -12.35
N GLU A 232 -18.28 -15.90 -11.18
CA GLU A 232 -16.95 -15.34 -10.99
C GLU A 232 -15.95 -16.50 -10.89
N ALA A 233 -14.85 -16.42 -11.63
CA ALA A 233 -13.80 -17.43 -11.59
C ALA A 233 -12.65 -17.07 -10.65
N ILE A 234 -12.61 -15.80 -10.20
CA ILE A 234 -11.74 -15.40 -9.09
C ILE A 234 -12.45 -15.82 -7.80
N GLU A 235 -11.91 -16.82 -7.15
CA GLU A 235 -12.39 -17.28 -5.85
C GLU A 235 -11.82 -16.37 -4.77
N THR A 236 -12.69 -15.81 -3.92
CA THR A 236 -12.33 -14.95 -2.80
C THR A 236 -12.81 -15.57 -1.52
N GLY A 237 -11.92 -15.63 -0.52
CA GLY A 237 -12.28 -15.95 0.84
C GLY A 237 -12.86 -14.73 1.56
N THR A 238 -13.50 -14.96 2.69
CA THR A 238 -14.00 -13.90 3.56
C THR A 238 -13.04 -13.67 4.71
N GLY A 239 -12.53 -12.44 4.84
CA GLY A 239 -11.73 -11.99 5.99
C GLY A 239 -12.61 -11.20 6.97
N ASN A 240 -12.72 -11.66 8.21
CA ASN A 240 -13.25 -10.89 9.33
C ASN A 240 -12.05 -10.32 10.09
N THR A 241 -11.61 -9.16 9.67
CA THR A 241 -10.39 -8.47 10.10
C THR A 241 -10.56 -7.80 11.46
N VAL A 242 -9.47 -7.35 12.06
CA VAL A 242 -9.54 -6.56 13.32
C VAL A 242 -9.98 -5.13 13.02
N TYR A 243 -9.42 -4.51 11.95
CA TYR A 243 -9.55 -3.08 11.67
C TYR A 243 -10.43 -2.78 10.46
N SER A 244 -10.27 -3.55 9.39
CA SER A 244 -10.91 -3.26 8.11
C SER A 244 -12.33 -3.82 7.95
N GLY A 245 -12.92 -4.40 9.02
CA GLY A 245 -14.25 -5.02 8.99
C GLY A 245 -14.26 -6.36 8.24
N THR A 246 -15.38 -6.66 7.55
CA THR A 246 -15.47 -7.86 6.72
C THR A 246 -15.06 -7.51 5.29
N VAL A 247 -14.04 -8.22 4.77
CA VAL A 247 -13.43 -7.97 3.47
C VAL A 247 -13.31 -9.25 2.65
N ASP A 248 -13.19 -9.10 1.32
CA ASP A 248 -12.90 -10.20 0.43
C ASP A 248 -11.39 -10.43 0.35
N LEU A 249 -10.95 -11.68 0.45
CA LEU A 249 -9.56 -12.10 0.35
C LEU A 249 -9.35 -13.00 -0.86
N THR A 250 -8.30 -12.76 -1.63
CA THR A 250 -7.87 -13.73 -2.64
C THR A 250 -7.10 -14.85 -1.96
N THR A 251 -7.60 -16.06 -2.07
CA THR A 251 -7.04 -17.25 -1.43
C THR A 251 -6.75 -18.33 -2.48
N THR A 252 -6.12 -19.41 -2.08
CA THR A 252 -5.87 -20.56 -2.98
C THR A 252 -6.38 -21.85 -2.36
N GLN A 253 -7.25 -22.54 -3.07
CA GLN A 253 -7.72 -23.85 -2.68
C GLN A 253 -6.77 -24.97 -3.14
N SER A 254 -6.45 -25.89 -2.26
CA SER A 254 -5.67 -27.09 -2.55
C SER A 254 -6.37 -28.33 -1.96
N GLY A 255 -7.07 -29.05 -2.79
CA GLY A 255 -7.94 -30.14 -2.34
C GLY A 255 -9.12 -29.61 -1.53
N SER A 256 -9.24 -30.02 -0.27
CA SER A 256 -10.27 -29.54 0.67
C SER A 256 -9.77 -28.43 1.60
N THR A 257 -8.59 -27.88 1.34
CA THR A 257 -7.95 -26.89 2.21
C THR A 257 -7.78 -25.58 1.46
N TYR A 258 -8.16 -24.48 2.09
CA TYR A 258 -7.90 -23.11 1.65
C TYR A 258 -6.65 -22.57 2.32
N ASN A 259 -5.93 -21.68 1.64
CA ASN A 259 -4.69 -21.10 2.15
C ASN A 259 -4.69 -19.58 1.91
N LEU A 260 -4.16 -18.80 2.84
CA LEU A 260 -3.88 -17.38 2.62
C LEU A 260 -2.68 -17.23 1.66
N THR A 261 -2.97 -17.48 0.38
CA THR A 261 -2.03 -17.34 -0.75
C THR A 261 -2.75 -16.61 -1.86
N ASP A 262 -2.28 -15.42 -2.20
CA ASP A 262 -2.84 -14.59 -3.25
C ASP A 262 -2.14 -14.87 -4.59
N GLY A 263 -2.73 -15.74 -5.39
CA GLY A 263 -2.22 -16.10 -6.71
C GLY A 263 -2.29 -14.97 -7.74
N ALA A 264 -3.17 -13.99 -7.55
CA ALA A 264 -3.35 -12.84 -8.45
C ALA A 264 -2.28 -11.77 -8.24
N ARG A 265 -1.70 -11.70 -7.02
CA ARG A 265 -0.74 -10.66 -6.63
C ARG A 265 0.62 -11.25 -6.27
N GLY A 266 1.24 -11.94 -7.25
CA GLY A 266 2.61 -12.45 -7.17
C GLY A 266 2.80 -13.61 -6.19
N ASN A 267 1.74 -14.34 -5.85
CA ASN A 267 1.72 -15.43 -4.87
C ASN A 267 2.10 -14.96 -3.45
N HIS A 268 1.65 -13.77 -3.07
CA HIS A 268 1.76 -13.29 -1.70
C HIS A 268 1.18 -14.32 -0.73
N LYS A 269 1.82 -14.51 0.43
CA LYS A 269 1.41 -15.50 1.44
C LYS A 269 1.43 -14.88 2.83
N THR A 270 0.54 -15.36 3.70
CA THR A 270 0.51 -14.91 5.10
C THR A 270 0.74 -16.08 6.04
N TYR A 271 1.71 -15.91 6.94
CA TYR A 271 2.22 -16.93 7.84
C TYR A 271 2.04 -16.56 9.31
N ASN A 272 1.79 -17.55 10.14
CA ASN A 272 1.72 -17.46 11.60
C ASN A 272 3.08 -17.81 12.21
N LEU A 273 3.70 -16.87 12.90
CA LEU A 273 4.92 -17.11 13.69
C LEU A 273 4.63 -17.70 15.08
N ASN A 274 3.36 -17.70 15.49
CA ASN A 274 2.94 -18.25 16.78
C ASN A 274 3.80 -17.73 17.95
N ARG A 275 4.07 -16.42 17.96
CA ARG A 275 4.95 -15.71 18.91
C ARG A 275 6.42 -16.10 18.83
N GLY A 276 6.83 -16.81 17.77
CA GLY A 276 8.25 -17.01 17.46
C GLY A 276 8.87 -15.73 16.88
N THR A 277 10.22 -15.65 16.97
CA THR A 277 10.99 -14.49 16.49
C THR A 277 11.90 -14.84 15.31
N SER A 278 11.74 -16.01 14.72
CA SER A 278 12.57 -16.48 13.60
C SER A 278 11.81 -17.43 12.67
N GLY A 279 12.38 -17.68 11.50
CA GLY A 279 11.80 -18.55 10.49
C GLY A 279 10.67 -17.89 9.70
N THR A 280 10.06 -18.65 8.79
CA THR A 280 8.94 -18.17 7.95
C THR A 280 7.60 -18.26 8.68
N GLY A 281 7.46 -19.18 9.63
CA GLY A 281 6.19 -19.49 10.27
C GLY A 281 5.40 -20.57 9.52
N THR A 282 4.16 -20.80 9.97
CA THR A 282 3.23 -21.76 9.36
C THR A 282 2.25 -21.00 8.47
N LEU A 283 2.09 -21.41 7.20
CA LEU A 283 1.10 -20.83 6.30
C LEU A 283 -0.30 -20.98 6.90
N PHE A 284 -1.08 -19.92 6.93
CA PHE A 284 -2.47 -20.01 7.34
C PHE A 284 -3.25 -20.89 6.36
N SER A 285 -3.89 -21.93 6.90
CA SER A 285 -4.62 -22.94 6.15
C SER A 285 -5.85 -23.38 6.92
N GLY A 286 -7.01 -23.42 6.27
CA GLY A 286 -8.31 -23.76 6.85
C GLY A 286 -9.09 -24.77 6.03
N SER A 287 -10.16 -25.32 6.60
CA SER A 287 -11.10 -26.22 5.93
C SER A 287 -12.26 -25.47 5.25
N ASP A 288 -12.42 -24.21 5.56
CA ASP A 288 -13.35 -23.28 4.94
C ASP A 288 -12.55 -22.04 4.48
N ASP A 289 -13.19 -21.16 3.73
CA ASP A 289 -12.56 -19.94 3.21
C ASP A 289 -13.05 -18.70 3.97
N VAL A 290 -13.19 -18.83 5.30
CA VAL A 290 -13.58 -17.76 6.22
C VAL A 290 -12.48 -17.58 7.24
N TRP A 291 -11.84 -16.40 7.24
CA TRP A 291 -10.64 -16.10 8.01
C TRP A 291 -10.92 -15.08 9.10
N GLY A 292 -10.76 -15.48 10.33
CA GLY A 292 -10.95 -14.60 11.49
C GLY A 292 -12.41 -14.43 11.92
N ASN A 293 -12.60 -13.60 12.94
CA ASN A 293 -13.91 -13.29 13.53
C ASN A 293 -14.05 -11.83 13.97
N GLY A 294 -13.16 -10.95 13.54
CA GLY A 294 -13.13 -9.54 13.91
C GLY A 294 -12.49 -9.22 15.25
N SER A 295 -12.01 -10.23 15.97
CA SER A 295 -11.38 -10.02 17.28
C SER A 295 -9.87 -10.18 17.21
N PRO A 296 -9.07 -9.30 17.87
CA PRO A 296 -7.61 -9.47 17.94
C PRO A 296 -7.16 -10.73 18.70
N SER A 297 -8.06 -11.36 19.47
CA SER A 297 -7.80 -12.63 20.13
C SER A 297 -7.86 -13.85 19.20
N ASN A 298 -8.42 -13.69 18.00
CA ASN A 298 -8.42 -14.72 16.97
C ASN A 298 -7.22 -14.50 16.04
N LEU A 299 -6.35 -15.48 15.95
CA LEU A 299 -5.10 -15.37 15.16
C LEU A 299 -5.34 -15.13 13.67
N GLU A 300 -6.47 -15.59 13.12
CA GLU A 300 -6.79 -15.41 11.71
C GLU A 300 -7.24 -13.98 11.40
N SER A 301 -7.77 -13.22 12.40
CA SER A 301 -8.20 -11.84 12.16
C SER A 301 -7.05 -10.93 11.78
N ALA A 302 -5.93 -10.96 12.52
CA ALA A 302 -4.73 -10.21 12.18
C ALA A 302 -4.08 -10.71 10.87
N ALA A 303 -4.19 -12.01 10.58
CA ALA A 303 -3.72 -12.56 9.31
C ALA A 303 -4.56 -12.07 8.13
N ALA A 304 -5.87 -11.93 8.32
CA ALA A 304 -6.78 -11.37 7.33
C ALA A 304 -6.47 -9.90 7.04
N ASP A 305 -6.21 -9.07 8.09
CA ASP A 305 -5.76 -7.68 7.93
C ASP A 305 -4.46 -7.59 7.12
N ALA A 306 -3.43 -8.33 7.52
CA ALA A 306 -2.12 -8.29 6.85
C ALA A 306 -2.21 -8.78 5.40
N HIS A 307 -3.05 -9.77 5.11
CA HIS A 307 -3.28 -10.28 3.77
C HIS A 307 -4.02 -9.26 2.89
N TYR A 308 -5.05 -8.62 3.45
CA TYR A 308 -5.83 -7.57 2.80
C TYR A 308 -4.99 -6.32 2.54
N GLY A 309 -4.25 -5.81 3.53
CA GLY A 309 -3.37 -4.65 3.38
C GLY A 309 -2.28 -4.86 2.32
N ALA A 310 -1.71 -6.07 2.25
CA ALA A 310 -0.75 -6.42 1.21
C ALA A 310 -1.39 -6.46 -0.19
N ALA A 311 -2.61 -6.98 -0.33
CA ALA A 311 -3.36 -7.00 -1.58
C ALA A 311 -3.68 -5.58 -2.06
N LEU A 312 -4.17 -4.71 -1.17
CA LEU A 312 -4.44 -3.30 -1.45
C LEU A 312 -3.19 -2.54 -1.90
N THR A 313 -2.07 -2.74 -1.21
CA THR A 313 -0.79 -2.09 -1.54
C THR A 313 -0.29 -2.51 -2.91
N TRP A 314 -0.39 -3.80 -3.24
CA TRP A 314 -0.06 -4.30 -4.57
C TRP A 314 -0.94 -3.64 -5.65
N ASP A 315 -2.26 -3.63 -5.44
CA ASP A 315 -3.22 -3.08 -6.40
C ASP A 315 -3.05 -1.57 -6.56
N TYR A 316 -2.77 -0.85 -5.49
CA TYR A 316 -2.45 0.56 -5.53
C TYR A 316 -1.23 0.83 -6.43
N TYR A 317 -0.09 0.18 -6.18
CA TYR A 317 1.11 0.39 -6.99
C TYR A 317 0.89 0.00 -8.46
N LYS A 318 0.12 -1.04 -8.72
CA LYS A 318 -0.19 -1.47 -10.08
C LYS A 318 -1.14 -0.52 -10.80
N ASN A 319 -2.24 -0.12 -10.16
CA ASN A 319 -3.31 0.63 -10.79
C ASN A 319 -3.03 2.13 -10.86
N VAL A 320 -2.35 2.69 -9.86
CA VAL A 320 -2.03 4.13 -9.78
C VAL A 320 -0.69 4.42 -10.45
N HIS A 321 0.31 3.55 -10.28
CA HIS A 321 1.69 3.79 -10.71
C HIS A 321 2.18 2.83 -11.80
N GLY A 322 1.38 1.86 -12.24
CA GLY A 322 1.75 0.90 -13.28
C GLY A 322 2.82 -0.11 -12.86
N ARG A 323 3.09 -0.25 -11.55
CA ARG A 323 4.17 -1.10 -11.02
C ARG A 323 3.61 -2.42 -10.49
N SER A 324 4.03 -3.53 -11.09
CA SER A 324 3.62 -4.88 -10.67
C SER A 324 4.49 -5.38 -9.51
N GLY A 325 4.00 -5.19 -8.27
CA GLY A 325 4.71 -5.53 -7.04
C GLY A 325 5.85 -4.56 -6.69
N ILE A 326 6.36 -4.67 -5.46
CA ILE A 326 7.38 -3.74 -4.95
C ILE A 326 8.73 -3.84 -5.69
N ARG A 327 9.07 -5.01 -6.25
CA ARG A 327 10.23 -5.15 -7.18
C ARG A 327 9.91 -4.68 -8.59
N GLY A 328 8.65 -4.58 -8.98
CA GLY A 328 8.25 -4.25 -10.35
C GLY A 328 8.34 -5.43 -11.33
N ASP A 329 8.60 -6.63 -10.85
CA ASP A 329 8.81 -7.86 -11.63
C ASP A 329 7.65 -8.88 -11.51
N GLY A 330 6.58 -8.51 -10.80
CA GLY A 330 5.44 -9.39 -10.56
C GLY A 330 5.64 -10.40 -9.42
N THR A 331 6.75 -10.32 -8.66
CA THR A 331 6.99 -11.18 -7.50
C THR A 331 6.34 -10.59 -6.25
N GLY A 332 5.50 -11.37 -5.57
CA GLY A 332 4.91 -11.00 -4.28
C GLY A 332 5.90 -11.18 -3.13
N ALA A 333 5.82 -10.30 -2.14
CA ALA A 333 6.44 -10.50 -0.83
C ALA A 333 5.59 -11.49 -0.01
N TYR A 334 5.89 -11.68 1.27
CA TYR A 334 4.99 -12.39 2.18
C TYR A 334 4.89 -11.69 3.53
N SER A 335 3.78 -11.93 4.22
CA SER A 335 3.51 -11.39 5.56
C SER A 335 3.70 -12.45 6.63
N ARG A 336 4.21 -12.05 7.80
CA ARG A 336 4.30 -12.87 9.01
C ARG A 336 3.63 -12.13 10.15
N VAL A 337 2.60 -12.71 10.74
CA VAL A 337 1.91 -12.13 11.90
C VAL A 337 2.25 -12.88 13.18
N HIS A 338 1.89 -12.32 14.31
CA HIS A 338 2.13 -12.88 15.65
C HIS A 338 3.62 -13.06 15.96
N TYR A 339 4.42 -12.04 15.63
CA TYR A 339 5.85 -12.02 15.93
C TYR A 339 6.09 -11.65 17.39
N GLY A 340 6.86 -12.49 18.10
CA GLY A 340 7.25 -12.25 19.48
C GLY A 340 6.08 -12.31 20.49
N ASN A 341 6.33 -11.88 21.70
CA ASN A 341 5.34 -11.79 22.76
C ASN A 341 5.31 -10.36 23.29
N ASN A 342 4.15 -9.72 23.33
CA ASN A 342 4.02 -8.28 23.63
C ASN A 342 4.92 -7.40 22.76
N TYR A 343 5.08 -7.75 21.49
CA TYR A 343 5.94 -7.00 20.59
C TYR A 343 5.15 -5.86 19.96
N VAL A 344 5.53 -4.63 20.33
CA VAL A 344 4.85 -3.40 19.95
C VAL A 344 5.62 -2.75 18.78
N ASN A 345 5.72 -3.46 17.65
CA ASN A 345 6.28 -2.94 16.42
C ASN A 345 5.91 -3.85 15.23
N ALA A 346 6.08 -3.31 14.02
CA ALA A 346 6.12 -4.04 12.77
C ALA A 346 7.44 -3.74 12.05
N PHE A 347 7.85 -4.52 11.06
CA PHE A 347 9.04 -4.23 10.28
C PHE A 347 9.07 -4.97 8.95
N TRP A 348 9.68 -4.33 7.95
CA TRP A 348 10.13 -4.94 6.71
C TRP A 348 11.52 -5.56 6.86
N SER A 349 11.80 -6.60 6.10
CA SER A 349 13.14 -7.17 5.98
C SER A 349 13.47 -7.57 4.55
N ASP A 350 14.49 -6.94 3.97
CA ASP A 350 15.01 -7.28 2.64
C ASP A 350 15.57 -8.70 2.58
N SER A 351 16.12 -9.21 3.68
CA SER A 351 16.74 -10.55 3.73
C SER A 351 15.75 -11.68 3.51
N CYS A 352 14.50 -11.52 3.97
CA CYS A 352 13.43 -12.48 3.71
C CYS A 352 12.48 -12.01 2.61
N PHE A 353 12.56 -10.74 2.22
CA PHE A 353 11.60 -10.09 1.33
C PHE A 353 10.18 -10.18 1.91
N CYS A 354 10.01 -9.74 3.16
CA CYS A 354 8.79 -9.94 3.90
C CYS A 354 8.48 -8.83 4.91
N MET A 355 7.19 -8.65 5.20
CA MET A 355 6.67 -7.88 6.31
C MET A 355 6.53 -8.78 7.55
N THR A 356 6.67 -8.19 8.74
CA THR A 356 6.52 -8.89 10.02
C THR A 356 5.84 -7.99 11.03
N TYR A 357 4.76 -8.50 11.65
CA TYR A 357 3.89 -7.75 12.54
C TYR A 357 3.82 -8.39 13.92
N GLY A 358 4.00 -7.57 14.97
CA GLY A 358 3.71 -7.94 16.34
C GLY A 358 2.23 -7.76 16.69
N ASP A 359 1.85 -8.27 17.86
CA ASP A 359 0.48 -8.20 18.37
C ASP A 359 0.27 -7.05 19.37
N GLY A 360 1.21 -6.14 19.48
CA GLY A 360 1.11 -4.99 20.39
C GLY A 360 1.22 -5.36 21.87
N SER A 361 0.95 -4.39 22.72
CA SER A 361 0.96 -4.56 24.15
C SER A 361 -0.13 -5.56 24.60
N GLY A 362 0.23 -6.49 25.47
CA GLY A 362 -0.69 -7.55 25.91
C GLY A 362 -1.07 -8.55 24.82
N ASN A 363 -0.49 -8.46 23.62
CA ASN A 363 -0.91 -9.17 22.40
C ASN A 363 -2.38 -8.91 22.05
N ALA A 364 -2.84 -7.68 22.20
CA ALA A 364 -4.24 -7.29 22.05
C ALA A 364 -4.50 -6.36 20.84
N ASN A 365 -3.45 -5.74 20.29
CA ASN A 365 -3.53 -4.76 19.21
C ASN A 365 -2.51 -5.10 18.13
N PRO A 366 -2.80 -6.07 17.23
CA PRO A 366 -1.89 -6.45 16.16
C PRO A 366 -1.62 -5.25 15.23
N LEU A 367 -0.36 -5.07 14.82
CA LEU A 367 0.06 -3.92 14.01
C LEU A 367 -0.22 -4.15 12.52
N THR A 368 -1.47 -4.39 12.15
CA THR A 368 -1.88 -4.88 10.83
C THR A 368 -2.94 -4.02 10.14
N SER A 369 -3.20 -2.76 10.59
CA SER A 369 -4.04 -1.79 9.88
C SER A 369 -3.57 -1.57 8.44
N ILE A 370 -4.42 -1.02 7.59
CA ILE A 370 -4.11 -0.85 6.16
C ILE A 370 -2.87 0.01 5.97
N ASP A 371 -2.80 1.14 6.64
CA ASP A 371 -1.70 2.11 6.55
C ASP A 371 -0.37 1.50 7.03
N VAL A 372 -0.37 0.75 8.15
CA VAL A 372 0.84 0.06 8.68
C VAL A 372 1.26 -1.08 7.76
N ALA A 373 0.34 -1.87 7.23
CA ALA A 373 0.66 -2.92 6.27
C ALA A 373 1.29 -2.34 4.98
N ALA A 374 0.76 -1.23 4.50
CA ALA A 374 1.28 -0.51 3.34
C ALA A 374 2.61 0.19 3.65
N HIS A 375 2.80 0.75 4.86
CA HIS A 375 4.06 1.32 5.34
C HIS A 375 5.19 0.29 5.26
N GLU A 376 5.00 -0.89 5.84
CA GLU A 376 6.01 -1.96 5.85
C GLU A 376 6.33 -2.44 4.43
N MET A 377 5.33 -2.64 3.61
CA MET A 377 5.54 -3.06 2.22
C MET A 377 6.25 -1.97 1.41
N THR A 378 6.06 -0.69 1.75
CA THR A 378 6.71 0.44 1.09
C THR A 378 8.21 0.54 1.43
N HIS A 379 8.65 0.09 2.60
CA HIS A 379 10.09 -0.07 2.84
C HIS A 379 10.73 -0.99 1.79
N GLY A 380 10.04 -2.07 1.41
CA GLY A 380 10.46 -2.93 0.31
C GLY A 380 10.49 -2.21 -1.05
N LEU A 381 9.53 -1.33 -1.34
CA LEU A 381 9.58 -0.48 -2.53
C LEU A 381 10.79 0.46 -2.49
N THR A 382 11.03 1.13 -1.37
CA THR A 382 12.16 2.05 -1.18
C THR A 382 13.49 1.34 -1.39
N SER A 383 13.67 0.15 -0.81
CA SER A 383 14.88 -0.69 -1.01
C SER A 383 15.11 -1.08 -2.46
N ASN A 384 14.03 -1.33 -3.22
CA ASN A 384 14.11 -1.75 -4.63
C ASN A 384 14.02 -0.57 -5.63
N THR A 385 14.11 0.68 -5.15
CA THR A 385 14.10 1.91 -5.98
C THR A 385 15.22 2.86 -5.55
N ALA A 386 14.94 3.87 -4.76
CA ALA A 386 15.93 4.85 -4.29
C ALA A 386 16.99 4.24 -3.36
N GLY A 387 16.64 3.20 -2.61
CA GLY A 387 17.53 2.56 -1.65
C GLY A 387 17.96 3.50 -0.52
N LEU A 388 17.08 4.43 -0.08
CA LEU A 388 17.38 5.43 0.95
C LEU A 388 17.99 4.77 2.20
N ASN A 389 19.19 5.19 2.59
CA ASN A 389 19.86 4.70 3.79
C ASN A 389 19.03 4.98 5.03
N TYR A 390 18.86 3.99 5.90
CA TYR A 390 18.03 4.09 7.10
C TYR A 390 18.75 4.81 8.24
N SER A 391 19.28 6.01 7.97
CA SER A 391 19.95 6.87 8.95
C SER A 391 20.00 8.32 8.47
N GLY A 392 20.09 9.28 9.40
CA GLY A 392 20.16 10.70 9.07
C GLY A 392 18.91 11.19 8.33
N GLU A 393 19.06 12.19 7.48
CA GLU A 393 17.96 12.74 6.68
C GLU A 393 17.40 11.71 5.68
N SER A 394 18.25 10.89 5.08
CA SER A 394 17.78 9.82 4.18
C SER A 394 16.93 8.78 4.90
N GLY A 395 17.19 8.51 6.18
CA GLY A 395 16.37 7.65 7.03
C GLY A 395 15.01 8.27 7.31
N GLY A 396 14.95 9.57 7.62
CA GLY A 396 13.69 10.30 7.77
C GLY A 396 12.86 10.31 6.48
N LEU A 397 13.50 10.44 5.32
CA LEU A 397 12.83 10.34 4.02
C LEU A 397 12.37 8.91 3.68
N ASN A 398 13.08 7.88 4.16
CA ASN A 398 12.67 6.48 4.04
C ASN A 398 11.37 6.25 4.82
N GLU A 399 11.33 6.65 6.09
CA GLU A 399 10.12 6.58 6.94
C GLU A 399 8.96 7.40 6.35
N ALA A 400 9.21 8.64 5.95
CA ALA A 400 8.19 9.49 5.35
C ALA A 400 7.62 8.88 4.06
N THR A 401 8.45 8.22 3.25
CA THR A 401 7.99 7.51 2.05
C THR A 401 6.99 6.40 2.41
N SER A 402 7.26 5.67 3.48
CA SER A 402 6.38 4.62 3.99
C SER A 402 5.08 5.19 4.55
N ASP A 403 5.11 6.27 5.32
CA ASP A 403 3.90 6.96 5.82
C ASP A 403 3.07 7.56 4.68
N ILE A 404 3.71 8.21 3.70
CA ILE A 404 3.03 8.79 2.54
C ILE A 404 2.26 7.73 1.77
N PHE A 405 2.87 6.59 1.49
CA PHE A 405 2.18 5.53 0.76
C PHE A 405 1.26 4.70 1.66
N GLY A 406 1.51 4.61 2.96
CA GLY A 406 0.58 4.07 3.96
C GLY A 406 -0.77 4.79 3.86
N SER A 407 -0.76 6.10 4.11
CA SER A 407 -1.95 6.94 4.01
C SER A 407 -2.61 6.90 2.60
N THR A 408 -1.82 6.97 1.51
CA THR A 408 -2.42 6.94 0.16
C THR A 408 -3.04 5.60 -0.22
N VAL A 409 -2.53 4.48 0.27
CA VAL A 409 -3.13 3.14 0.10
C VAL A 409 -4.45 3.05 0.87
N GLU A 410 -4.50 3.59 2.07
CA GLU A 410 -5.72 3.65 2.87
C GLU A 410 -6.82 4.48 2.16
N PHE A 411 -6.50 5.66 1.66
CA PHE A 411 -7.42 6.41 0.79
C PHE A 411 -7.84 5.63 -0.46
N TYR A 412 -6.92 4.85 -1.05
CA TYR A 412 -7.21 4.03 -2.22
C TYR A 412 -8.17 2.88 -1.88
N ALA A 413 -8.08 2.30 -0.71
CA ALA A 413 -8.92 1.20 -0.23
C ALA A 413 -10.39 1.58 -0.22
N LYS A 414 -10.72 2.84 0.13
CA LYS A 414 -12.10 3.30 0.31
C LYS A 414 -12.89 2.40 1.26
N ASN A 415 -12.21 1.84 2.25
CA ASN A 415 -12.81 1.01 3.27
C ASN A 415 -13.71 1.89 4.17
N SER A 416 -14.84 1.37 4.61
CA SER A 416 -15.76 2.11 5.48
C SER A 416 -15.49 1.93 6.97
N SER A 417 -14.69 0.93 7.34
CA SER A 417 -14.28 0.65 8.71
C SER A 417 -12.94 1.29 9.05
N ASP A 418 -12.08 1.46 8.03
CA ASP A 418 -10.76 2.05 8.08
C ASP A 418 -10.72 3.11 6.96
N VAL A 419 -11.12 4.32 7.30
CA VAL A 419 -11.42 5.39 6.32
C VAL A 419 -10.19 6.22 6.10
N GLY A 420 -9.67 6.24 4.88
CA GLY A 420 -8.44 6.92 4.53
C GLY A 420 -8.31 8.34 5.04
N ASP A 421 -7.20 8.61 5.72
CA ASP A 421 -6.91 9.88 6.36
C ASP A 421 -5.40 10.23 6.35
N TYR A 422 -4.93 11.16 7.16
CA TYR A 422 -3.52 11.57 7.28
C TYR A 422 -2.97 11.34 8.70
N LEU A 423 -3.56 10.40 9.41
CA LEU A 423 -3.04 9.87 10.66
C LEU A 423 -2.28 8.57 10.35
N ILE A 424 -1.42 8.11 11.21
CA ILE A 424 -0.69 6.86 11.01
C ILE A 424 -0.86 6.00 12.26
N GLY A 425 -1.39 4.78 12.07
CA GLY A 425 -1.61 3.80 13.13
C GLY A 425 -2.75 4.17 14.09
N GLU A 426 -3.72 4.97 13.68
CA GLU A 426 -4.83 5.45 14.50
C GLU A 426 -5.76 4.31 14.93
N GLU A 427 -6.00 3.32 14.06
CA GLU A 427 -6.84 2.17 14.36
C GLU A 427 -6.23 1.22 15.40
N ILE A 428 -4.88 1.23 15.55
CA ILE A 428 -4.18 0.31 16.44
C ILE A 428 -4.18 0.80 17.89
N ASP A 429 -4.27 2.13 18.13
CA ASP A 429 -4.11 2.73 19.46
C ASP A 429 -2.85 2.21 20.19
N ILE A 430 -1.72 2.36 19.53
CA ILE A 430 -0.44 1.79 19.97
C ILE A 430 0.01 2.35 21.33
N ASN A 431 -0.38 3.59 21.63
CA ASN A 431 -0.08 4.31 22.86
C ASN A 431 -1.07 3.98 23.99
N GLY A 432 -2.24 3.40 23.67
CA GLY A 432 -3.30 3.09 24.64
C GLY A 432 -4.03 4.32 25.16
N ASP A 433 -4.02 5.44 24.43
CA ASP A 433 -4.63 6.72 24.81
C ASP A 433 -5.59 7.29 23.75
N GLY A 434 -5.88 6.50 22.69
CA GLY A 434 -6.76 6.88 21.59
C GLY A 434 -6.11 7.86 20.61
N THR A 435 -4.78 8.00 20.61
CA THR A 435 -4.08 8.85 19.65
C THR A 435 -3.34 8.03 18.59
N PRO A 436 -3.23 8.55 17.35
CA PRO A 436 -2.43 7.91 16.31
C PRO A 436 -0.94 7.90 16.68
N LEU A 437 -0.18 7.04 16.03
CA LEU A 437 1.26 7.00 16.20
C LEU A 437 1.92 8.28 15.66
N ARG A 438 1.45 8.80 14.51
CA ARG A 438 1.96 10.03 13.89
C ARG A 438 0.84 10.84 13.22
N TYR A 439 1.11 12.12 12.99
CA TYR A 439 0.24 13.07 12.30
C TYR A 439 0.96 13.66 11.10
N MET A 440 0.37 13.64 9.92
CA MET A 440 1.01 14.18 8.72
C MET A 440 0.79 15.69 8.55
N ASP A 441 -0.34 16.23 9.05
CA ASP A 441 -0.68 17.65 8.95
C ASP A 441 0.15 18.55 9.88
N LYS A 442 0.48 18.04 11.04
CA LYS A 442 1.23 18.72 12.11
C LYS A 442 1.95 17.67 12.96
N PRO A 443 3.08 17.17 12.47
CA PRO A 443 3.82 16.08 13.12
C PRO A 443 4.10 16.27 14.60
N SER A 444 4.39 17.52 15.03
CA SER A 444 4.69 17.85 16.43
C SER A 444 3.58 17.51 17.44
N ARG A 445 2.38 17.15 16.97
CA ARG A 445 1.27 16.70 17.85
C ARG A 445 1.59 15.44 18.60
N ASP A 446 2.48 14.57 18.09
CA ASP A 446 2.95 13.37 18.78
C ASP A 446 3.96 13.68 19.89
N GLY A 447 4.37 14.93 20.06
CA GLY A 447 5.33 15.39 21.08
C GLY A 447 6.81 15.20 20.73
N SER A 448 7.14 14.52 19.63
CA SER A 448 8.53 14.13 19.28
C SER A 448 8.93 14.55 17.86
N SER A 449 8.05 14.35 16.88
CA SER A 449 8.28 14.66 15.47
C SER A 449 8.40 16.16 15.23
N LYS A 450 8.95 16.53 14.07
CA LYS A 450 9.21 17.94 13.71
C LYS A 450 8.33 18.37 12.55
N ASP A 451 7.70 19.55 12.67
CA ASP A 451 6.84 20.10 11.62
C ASP A 451 7.63 20.64 10.43
N ALA A 452 8.89 21.03 10.64
CA ALA A 452 9.72 21.66 9.64
C ALA A 452 11.19 21.23 9.78
N TRP A 453 11.92 21.35 8.68
CA TRP A 453 13.34 21.06 8.61
C TRP A 453 14.18 22.08 9.40
N TYR A 454 15.24 21.59 10.06
CA TYR A 454 16.32 22.38 10.67
C TYR A 454 17.64 21.61 10.53
N SER A 455 18.78 22.29 10.67
CA SER A 455 20.11 21.73 10.40
C SER A 455 20.49 20.51 11.25
N GLY A 456 19.82 20.28 12.37
CA GLY A 456 20.03 19.12 13.24
C GLY A 456 19.07 17.96 13.01
N ILE A 457 18.18 18.02 12.03
CA ILE A 457 17.11 17.03 11.82
C ILE A 457 17.65 15.61 11.60
N GLY A 458 18.79 15.46 10.92
CA GLY A 458 19.41 14.16 10.68
C GLY A 458 20.06 13.51 11.91
N SER A 459 20.07 14.16 13.07
CA SER A 459 20.64 13.61 14.32
C SER A 459 19.60 13.02 15.26
N ILE A 460 18.32 13.15 14.96
CA ILE A 460 17.24 12.54 15.75
C ILE A 460 16.79 11.22 15.12
N ASP A 461 15.97 10.46 15.84
CA ASP A 461 15.40 9.20 15.35
C ASP A 461 14.68 9.39 14.01
N VAL A 462 14.81 8.43 13.10
CA VAL A 462 14.30 8.50 11.74
C VAL A 462 12.77 8.63 11.69
N HIS A 463 12.05 8.04 12.64
CA HIS A 463 10.61 8.13 12.77
C HIS A 463 10.13 9.54 13.13
N TYR A 464 10.96 10.33 13.83
CA TYR A 464 10.66 11.73 14.18
C TYR A 464 11.19 12.73 13.14
N SER A 465 12.32 12.37 12.50
CA SER A 465 12.87 13.19 11.42
C SER A 465 12.11 13.03 10.09
N SER A 466 11.19 12.08 9.98
CA SER A 466 10.25 11.93 8.86
C SER A 466 9.23 13.09 8.78
N GLY A 467 8.94 13.72 9.91
CA GLY A 467 7.88 14.71 10.07
C GLY A 467 7.84 15.81 8.99
N PRO A 468 8.95 16.50 8.67
CA PRO A 468 8.92 17.54 7.64
C PRO A 468 8.53 17.05 6.24
N ALA A 469 8.81 15.79 5.89
CA ALA A 469 8.40 15.23 4.60
C ALA A 469 6.94 14.76 4.61
N ASN A 470 6.45 14.21 5.72
CA ASN A 470 5.03 13.93 5.94
C ASN A 470 4.21 15.22 5.83
N HIS A 471 4.65 16.27 6.51
CA HIS A 471 4.01 17.57 6.48
C HIS A 471 4.06 18.22 5.08
N PHE A 472 5.20 18.13 4.39
CA PHE A 472 5.31 18.53 2.99
C PHE A 472 4.24 17.83 2.13
N PHE A 473 4.08 16.51 2.28
CA PHE A 473 3.12 15.75 1.50
C PHE A 473 1.68 16.16 1.79
N TYR A 474 1.34 16.38 3.06
CA TYR A 474 0.04 16.91 3.44
C TYR A 474 -0.21 18.30 2.81
N LEU A 475 0.75 19.23 2.99
CA LEU A 475 0.65 20.59 2.41
C LEU A 475 0.53 20.57 0.89
N LEU A 476 1.28 19.69 0.21
CA LEU A 476 1.21 19.55 -1.24
C LEU A 476 -0.14 18.98 -1.67
N SER A 477 -0.67 18.02 -0.94
CA SER A 477 -1.95 17.37 -1.24
C SER A 477 -3.12 18.31 -0.98
N GLU A 478 -3.21 18.83 0.23
CA GLU A 478 -4.41 19.48 0.78
C GLU A 478 -4.24 20.99 0.95
N GLY A 479 -3.01 21.47 1.12
CA GLY A 479 -2.70 22.86 1.46
C GLY A 479 -2.70 23.12 2.97
N SER A 480 -2.42 24.36 3.36
CA SER A 480 -2.34 24.77 4.76
C SER A 480 -3.68 25.19 5.35
N GLY A 481 -3.71 25.37 6.68
CA GLY A 481 -4.86 25.84 7.47
C GLY A 481 -5.82 24.72 7.84
N THR A 482 -6.96 25.12 8.40
CA THR A 482 -7.96 24.17 8.94
C THR A 482 -8.80 23.55 7.83
N LYS A 483 -8.91 22.19 7.83
CA LYS A 483 -9.72 21.41 6.91
C LYS A 483 -10.29 20.18 7.58
N THR A 484 -11.46 19.74 7.14
CA THR A 484 -12.03 18.45 7.54
C THR A 484 -12.06 17.51 6.34
N ILE A 485 -11.41 16.37 6.48
CA ILE A 485 -11.29 15.32 5.45
C ILE A 485 -11.77 14.02 6.07
N ASN A 486 -12.74 13.37 5.46
CA ASN A 486 -13.32 12.11 5.93
C ASN A 486 -13.69 12.08 7.42
N GLY A 487 -14.10 13.24 7.97
CA GLY A 487 -14.52 13.37 9.38
C GLY A 487 -13.40 13.79 10.33
N VAL A 488 -12.14 13.74 9.92
CA VAL A 488 -10.99 14.19 10.72
C VAL A 488 -10.70 15.67 10.42
N THR A 489 -10.51 16.46 11.46
CA THR A 489 -10.17 17.89 11.35
C THR A 489 -8.68 18.10 11.55
N TYR A 490 -8.04 18.66 10.54
CA TYR A 490 -6.63 19.02 10.49
C TYR A 490 -6.46 20.54 10.63
N ASP A 491 -5.30 20.96 11.14
CA ASP A 491 -4.92 22.36 11.20
C ASP A 491 -3.42 22.49 10.92
N SER A 492 -3.10 22.50 9.62
CA SER A 492 -1.72 22.43 9.14
C SER A 492 -1.11 23.83 9.04
N PRO A 493 -0.12 24.17 9.89
CA PRO A 493 0.61 25.43 9.82
C PRO A 493 1.69 25.38 8.72
N THR A 494 2.31 26.50 8.47
CA THR A 494 3.56 26.59 7.69
C THR A 494 4.64 27.27 8.51
N SER A 495 5.88 26.91 8.31
CA SER A 495 7.02 27.46 9.07
C SER A 495 7.27 28.94 8.79
N ASP A 496 6.87 29.44 7.61
CA ASP A 496 7.03 30.83 7.17
C ASP A 496 5.75 31.67 7.33
N GLY A 497 4.65 31.06 7.85
CA GLY A 497 3.36 31.73 8.05
C GLY A 497 2.59 32.05 6.77
N LEU A 498 3.08 31.66 5.59
CA LEU A 498 2.42 31.91 4.32
C LEU A 498 1.58 30.70 3.88
N PRO A 499 0.42 30.93 3.26
CA PRO A 499 -0.46 29.83 2.87
C PRO A 499 0.16 28.97 1.77
N VAL A 500 -0.19 27.67 1.78
CA VAL A 500 0.06 26.73 0.71
C VAL A 500 -1.28 26.32 0.09
N THR A 501 -1.36 26.34 -1.23
CA THR A 501 -2.49 25.80 -1.97
C THR A 501 -2.19 24.38 -2.39
N GLY A 502 -3.00 23.40 -1.94
CA GLY A 502 -2.84 22.01 -2.32
C GLY A 502 -3.12 21.78 -3.81
N ILE A 503 -2.44 20.81 -4.39
CA ILE A 503 -2.60 20.41 -5.79
C ILE A 503 -3.49 19.17 -5.97
N GLY A 504 -3.93 18.58 -4.88
CA GLY A 504 -4.65 17.31 -4.80
C GLY A 504 -3.71 16.12 -4.60
N ARG A 505 -4.15 15.16 -3.76
CA ARG A 505 -3.39 13.95 -3.40
C ARG A 505 -2.98 13.13 -4.61
N ASP A 506 -3.88 12.92 -5.59
CA ASP A 506 -3.62 12.16 -6.82
C ASP A 506 -2.42 12.67 -7.63
N LYS A 507 -2.08 13.96 -7.52
CA LYS A 507 -0.92 14.55 -8.17
C LYS A 507 0.30 14.50 -7.26
N ALA A 508 0.12 14.72 -5.97
CA ALA A 508 1.18 14.68 -4.97
C ALA A 508 1.82 13.29 -4.92
N GLU A 509 1.01 12.21 -4.85
CA GLU A 509 1.50 10.83 -4.85
C GLU A 509 2.29 10.46 -6.11
N LYS A 510 1.86 10.93 -7.29
CA LYS A 510 2.57 10.71 -8.56
C LYS A 510 3.91 11.44 -8.60
N ILE A 511 3.97 12.67 -8.07
CA ILE A 511 5.22 13.43 -7.96
C ILE A 511 6.20 12.71 -7.03
N TRP A 512 5.73 12.26 -5.84
CA TRP A 512 6.57 11.55 -4.88
C TRP A 512 7.07 10.21 -5.45
N PHE A 513 6.17 9.41 -6.02
CA PHE A 513 6.53 8.14 -6.65
C PHE A 513 7.55 8.34 -7.79
N ARG A 514 7.34 9.33 -8.66
CA ARG A 514 8.26 9.65 -9.74
C ARG A 514 9.63 10.07 -9.21
N ALA A 515 9.66 10.89 -8.16
CA ALA A 515 10.91 11.30 -7.51
C ALA A 515 11.62 10.11 -6.87
N LEU A 516 10.91 9.29 -6.09
CA LEU A 516 11.43 8.09 -5.44
C LEU A 516 12.08 7.13 -6.45
N THR A 517 11.39 6.88 -7.57
CA THR A 517 11.81 5.85 -8.53
C THR A 517 12.83 6.33 -9.55
N THR A 518 13.04 7.65 -9.72
CA THR A 518 13.88 8.18 -10.81
C THR A 518 14.84 9.31 -10.41
N LYS A 519 14.70 9.91 -9.22
CA LYS A 519 15.48 11.08 -8.80
C LYS A 519 16.24 10.88 -7.50
N PHE A 520 15.65 10.16 -6.55
CA PHE A 520 16.28 9.91 -5.26
C PHE A 520 17.35 8.84 -5.36
N THR A 521 18.32 8.94 -4.48
CA THR A 521 19.44 7.99 -4.29
C THR A 521 19.53 7.60 -2.82
N SER A 522 20.39 6.67 -2.49
CA SER A 522 20.56 6.16 -1.13
C SER A 522 20.92 7.22 -0.08
N THR A 523 21.48 8.34 -0.50
CA THR A 523 21.93 9.44 0.38
C THR A 523 21.14 10.73 0.20
N THR A 524 20.00 10.69 -0.49
CA THR A 524 19.16 11.86 -0.68
C THR A 524 18.74 12.43 0.68
N ASN A 525 19.03 13.71 0.88
CA ASN A 525 18.62 14.53 2.04
C ASN A 525 17.39 15.40 1.68
N TYR A 526 16.93 16.24 2.59
CA TYR A 526 15.74 17.07 2.37
C TYR A 526 15.90 18.06 1.20
N ALA A 527 17.08 18.68 1.04
CA ALA A 527 17.38 19.55 -0.11
C ALA A 527 17.34 18.76 -1.43
N GLY A 528 17.89 17.53 -1.43
CA GLY A 528 17.84 16.60 -2.55
C GLY A 528 16.40 16.13 -2.85
N ALA A 529 15.60 15.89 -1.81
CA ALA A 529 14.20 15.52 -1.97
C ALA A 529 13.38 16.65 -2.61
N ARG A 530 13.61 17.91 -2.20
CA ARG A 530 13.04 19.08 -2.88
C ARG A 530 13.44 19.11 -4.36
N THR A 531 14.73 18.99 -4.65
CA THR A 531 15.24 19.01 -6.02
C THR A 531 14.61 17.89 -6.87
N GLY A 532 14.54 16.68 -6.32
CA GLY A 532 13.98 15.52 -7.00
C GLY A 532 12.47 15.62 -7.26
N THR A 533 11.70 16.12 -6.29
CA THR A 533 10.26 16.33 -6.45
C THR A 533 9.94 17.47 -7.41
N LEU A 534 10.74 18.54 -7.44
CA LEU A 534 10.63 19.60 -8.45
C LEU A 534 10.91 19.05 -9.86
N ALA A 535 11.98 18.27 -10.02
CA ALA A 535 12.26 17.64 -11.31
C ALA A 535 11.12 16.72 -11.75
N ALA A 536 10.57 15.92 -10.82
CA ALA A 536 9.43 15.06 -11.08
C ALA A 536 8.17 15.85 -11.48
N ALA A 537 7.86 16.94 -10.77
CA ALA A 537 6.73 17.80 -11.09
C ALA A 537 6.92 18.48 -12.46
N GLY A 538 8.13 18.93 -12.77
CA GLY A 538 8.48 19.50 -14.08
C GLY A 538 8.31 18.50 -15.23
N GLU A 539 8.70 17.22 -15.03
CA GLU A 539 8.51 16.17 -16.01
C GLU A 539 7.04 15.78 -16.22
N LEU A 540 6.25 15.76 -15.15
CA LEU A 540 4.86 15.35 -15.21
C LEU A 540 3.90 16.45 -15.68
N TYR A 541 4.17 17.70 -15.29
CA TYR A 541 3.21 18.80 -15.44
C TYR A 541 3.81 20.07 -16.10
N GLY A 542 5.12 20.15 -16.26
CA GLY A 542 5.82 21.33 -16.76
C GLY A 542 6.25 22.30 -15.65
N THR A 543 7.35 23.02 -15.88
CA THR A 543 7.98 23.92 -14.88
C THR A 543 7.17 25.18 -14.57
N ASP A 544 6.23 25.57 -15.44
CA ASP A 544 5.35 26.72 -15.24
C ASP A 544 4.01 26.34 -14.59
N SER A 545 3.78 25.05 -14.35
CA SER A 545 2.52 24.50 -13.82
C SER A 545 2.24 24.93 -12.38
N ALA A 546 0.97 24.84 -11.99
CA ALA A 546 0.56 25.03 -10.60
C ALA A 546 1.14 23.93 -9.69
N GLU A 547 1.31 22.74 -10.22
CA GLU A 547 1.89 21.59 -9.51
C GLU A 547 3.37 21.83 -9.17
N TYR A 548 4.16 22.33 -10.11
CA TYR A 548 5.56 22.67 -9.87
C TYR A 548 5.70 23.77 -8.81
N LYS A 549 4.88 24.82 -8.90
CA LYS A 549 4.82 25.90 -7.92
C LYS A 549 4.34 25.39 -6.56
N GLY A 550 3.33 24.50 -6.54
CA GLY A 550 2.85 23.86 -5.32
C GLY A 550 3.96 23.08 -4.59
N VAL A 551 4.81 22.35 -5.33
CA VAL A 551 5.98 21.66 -4.75
C VAL A 551 6.96 22.67 -4.14
N GLN A 552 7.23 23.79 -4.80
CA GLN A 552 8.10 24.85 -4.25
C GLN A 552 7.52 25.39 -2.93
N ASP A 553 6.22 25.69 -2.94
CA ASP A 553 5.55 26.33 -1.81
C ASP A 553 5.38 25.38 -0.62
N ALA A 554 5.05 24.10 -0.87
CA ALA A 554 4.93 23.10 0.17
C ALA A 554 6.28 22.82 0.86
N TRP A 555 7.39 22.70 0.11
CA TRP A 555 8.71 22.55 0.70
C TRP A 555 9.15 23.79 1.49
N ALA A 556 8.87 25.01 0.97
CA ALA A 556 9.15 26.23 1.70
C ALA A 556 8.32 26.32 3.00
N GLY A 557 7.08 25.84 2.97
CA GLY A 557 6.20 25.73 4.14
C GLY A 557 6.74 24.84 5.26
N VAL A 558 7.66 23.95 4.96
CA VAL A 558 8.39 23.11 5.94
C VAL A 558 9.88 23.47 6.05
N ASN A 559 10.23 24.71 5.70
CA ASN A 559 11.57 25.30 5.80
C ASN A 559 12.63 24.62 4.91
N VAL A 560 12.25 24.10 3.73
CA VAL A 560 13.19 23.57 2.74
C VAL A 560 13.14 24.38 1.47
N GLY A 561 14.10 25.32 1.30
CA GLY A 561 14.25 26.18 0.12
C GLY A 561 13.23 27.32 0.04
N THR A 562 13.00 27.86 -1.15
CA THR A 562 12.24 29.11 -1.37
C THR A 562 10.91 28.84 -2.08
N ARG A 563 9.94 29.74 -1.93
CA ARG A 563 8.63 29.72 -2.58
C ARG A 563 8.67 30.01 -4.07
N SER A 564 7.60 29.67 -4.74
CA SER A 564 7.35 30.02 -6.14
C SER A 564 7.16 31.55 -6.29
N GLY A 565 7.63 32.08 -7.40
CA GLY A 565 7.33 33.46 -7.77
C GLY A 565 8.25 34.54 -7.17
N GLY A 566 9.26 34.18 -6.36
CA GLY A 566 10.22 35.15 -5.82
C GLY A 566 9.60 36.30 -5.00
N GLY A 567 8.33 36.18 -4.63
CA GLY A 567 7.59 37.20 -3.92
C GLY A 567 6.90 36.63 -2.69
N GLY A 568 7.40 36.96 -1.51
CA GLY A 568 6.72 36.64 -0.26
C GLY A 568 7.57 35.81 0.68
N GLY A 569 8.21 36.42 1.63
CA GLY A 569 9.13 35.83 2.58
C GLY A 569 10.47 35.53 1.93
N GLY A 570 11.22 36.57 1.56
CA GLY A 570 12.63 36.41 1.20
C GLY A 570 13.28 35.58 2.28
N GLY A 571 13.89 34.43 1.89
CA GLY A 571 14.56 33.56 2.84
C GLY A 571 15.36 34.45 3.81
N THR A 572 15.18 34.20 5.08
CA THR A 572 15.95 34.94 6.08
C THR A 572 17.42 34.60 5.93
N SER A 573 17.77 33.57 5.19
CA SER A 573 19.15 33.09 5.03
C SER A 573 19.54 32.88 3.56
N PHE A 574 20.78 33.27 3.23
CA PHE A 574 21.43 33.07 1.94
C PHE A 574 22.81 32.46 2.19
N GLU A 575 23.19 31.42 1.48
CA GLU A 575 24.41 30.65 1.75
C GLU A 575 25.20 30.40 0.47
N ASN A 576 26.55 30.35 0.61
CA ASN A 576 27.45 29.87 -0.41
C ASN A 576 28.34 28.76 0.20
N THR A 577 28.28 27.57 -0.37
CA THR A 577 29.04 26.38 0.06
C THR A 577 30.17 26.02 -0.92
N ALA A 578 30.51 26.90 -1.85
CA ALA A 578 31.62 26.68 -2.77
C ALA A 578 32.95 27.01 -2.08
N ASP A 579 33.88 26.06 -2.15
CA ASP A 579 35.22 26.21 -1.61
C ASP A 579 36.00 27.31 -2.35
N VAL A 580 36.61 28.22 -1.58
CA VAL A 580 37.50 29.25 -2.13
C VAL A 580 38.85 29.19 -1.42
N ALA A 581 39.90 28.75 -2.13
CA ALA A 581 41.25 28.64 -1.58
C ALA A 581 41.78 30.01 -1.09
N ILE A 582 42.38 30.05 0.11
CA ILE A 582 43.02 31.21 0.71
C ILE A 582 44.53 31.07 0.47
N PRO A 583 45.17 31.95 -0.33
CA PRO A 583 46.61 31.88 -0.57
C PRO A 583 47.41 32.27 0.68
N ASP A 584 48.45 31.48 1.02
CA ASP A 584 49.42 31.78 2.08
C ASP A 584 50.06 33.15 1.80
N ARG A 585 49.88 34.10 2.76
CA ARG A 585 50.33 35.47 2.69
C ARG A 585 50.06 36.15 1.32
N GLY A 586 48.84 35.88 0.79
CA GLY A 586 48.45 36.28 -0.57
C GLY A 586 47.48 37.48 -0.61
N ALA A 587 47.00 37.73 -1.81
CA ALA A 587 45.92 38.70 -2.00
C ALA A 587 44.62 38.17 -1.37
N ALA A 588 43.76 39.09 -0.89
CA ALA A 588 42.45 38.72 -0.38
C ALA A 588 41.60 38.01 -1.44
N VAL A 589 40.91 36.96 -1.04
CA VAL A 589 39.93 36.22 -1.84
C VAL A 589 38.53 36.57 -1.43
N THR A 590 37.57 36.39 -2.33
CA THR A 590 36.16 36.71 -2.07
C THR A 590 35.24 35.52 -2.44
N SER A 591 34.27 35.24 -1.57
CA SER A 591 33.13 34.36 -1.86
C SER A 591 31.87 35.22 -1.88
N SER A 592 31.02 35.11 -2.89
CA SER A 592 29.88 35.99 -3.10
C SER A 592 28.55 35.31 -2.84
N ILE A 593 27.60 36.04 -2.23
CA ILE A 593 26.20 35.70 -2.08
C ILE A 593 25.36 36.79 -2.74
N THR A 594 24.48 36.42 -3.66
CA THR A 594 23.50 37.36 -4.23
C THR A 594 22.22 37.31 -3.41
N VAL A 595 21.90 38.39 -2.73
CA VAL A 595 20.64 38.59 -2.00
C VAL A 595 19.64 39.27 -2.90
N SER A 596 18.43 38.72 -2.96
CA SER A 596 17.31 39.31 -3.72
C SER A 596 15.98 39.07 -2.99
N GLY A 597 14.94 39.77 -3.38
CA GLY A 597 13.59 39.57 -2.81
C GLY A 597 13.38 40.22 -1.44
N ARG A 598 14.34 41.03 -0.94
CA ARG A 598 14.19 41.76 0.32
C ARG A 598 13.66 43.18 0.05
N THR A 599 12.97 43.76 1.01
CA THR A 599 12.51 45.15 0.95
C THR A 599 13.37 46.02 1.86
N GLY A 600 13.80 47.20 1.37
CA GLY A 600 14.53 48.17 2.15
C GLY A 600 15.99 47.81 2.46
N ASN A 601 16.48 48.26 3.60
CA ASN A 601 17.86 48.05 4.06
C ASN A 601 18.02 46.71 4.81
N ALA A 602 19.27 46.28 4.95
CA ALA A 602 19.65 45.17 5.80
C ALA A 602 19.36 45.49 7.29
N PRO A 603 19.20 44.48 8.17
CA PRO A 603 18.88 44.70 9.57
C PRO A 603 20.12 45.16 10.38
N SER A 604 19.88 45.79 11.53
CA SER A 604 20.94 46.13 12.48
C SER A 604 21.58 44.95 13.20
N ASN A 605 20.97 43.77 13.05
CA ASN A 605 21.42 42.50 13.65
C ASN A 605 21.62 41.39 12.60
N LEU A 606 22.11 41.76 11.40
CA LEU A 606 22.44 40.81 10.33
C LEU A 606 23.41 39.74 10.88
N GLN A 607 23.06 38.48 10.74
CA GLN A 607 23.90 37.36 11.16
C GLN A 607 24.77 36.88 9.99
N VAL A 608 26.06 36.70 10.25
CA VAL A 608 27.04 36.22 9.27
C VAL A 608 27.72 34.99 9.84
N ALA A 609 27.24 33.80 9.48
CA ALA A 609 27.90 32.56 9.83
C ALA A 609 29.05 32.31 8.84
N VAL A 610 30.22 31.96 9.37
CA VAL A 610 31.47 31.76 8.61
C VAL A 610 32.06 30.42 8.99
N ASP A 611 32.39 29.59 8.01
CA ASP A 611 33.12 28.35 8.16
C ASP A 611 34.35 28.35 7.23
N ILE A 612 35.53 28.53 7.84
CA ILE A 612 36.82 28.58 7.17
C ILE A 612 37.70 27.47 7.75
N VAL A 613 38.20 26.60 6.90
CA VAL A 613 39.25 25.64 7.25
C VAL A 613 40.61 26.32 7.07
N HIS A 614 41.37 26.42 8.15
CA HIS A 614 42.71 27.04 8.13
C HIS A 614 43.55 26.51 9.30
N THR A 615 44.87 26.38 9.10
CA THR A 615 45.77 25.79 10.11
C THR A 615 46.20 26.81 11.20
N TYR A 616 45.96 28.09 11.01
CA TYR A 616 46.26 29.15 12.02
C TYR A 616 45.35 30.35 11.81
N ILE A 617 44.22 30.45 12.52
CA ILE A 617 43.24 31.52 12.29
C ILE A 617 43.76 32.92 12.70
N GLY A 618 44.81 33.01 13.51
CA GLY A 618 45.46 34.28 13.88
C GLY A 618 45.89 35.10 12.67
N ASP A 619 46.25 34.46 11.57
CA ASP A 619 46.76 35.09 10.35
C ASP A 619 45.65 35.65 9.45
N LEU A 620 44.41 35.26 9.71
CA LEU A 620 43.27 35.66 8.90
C LEU A 620 42.71 37.01 9.28
N GLN A 621 42.47 37.85 8.26
CA GLN A 621 41.52 38.94 8.29
C GLN A 621 40.25 38.57 7.54
N VAL A 622 39.09 38.67 8.19
CA VAL A 622 37.79 38.30 7.61
C VAL A 622 36.88 39.52 7.64
N GLN A 623 36.27 39.85 6.49
CA GLN A 623 35.38 40.98 6.33
C GLN A 623 34.12 40.60 5.57
N LEU A 624 32.98 41.16 5.98
CA LEU A 624 31.77 41.23 5.16
C LEU A 624 31.83 42.50 4.32
N VAL A 625 31.60 42.38 3.02
CA VAL A 625 31.51 43.49 2.08
C VAL A 625 30.07 43.60 1.57
N ALA A 626 29.44 44.74 1.80
CA ALA A 626 28.09 45.05 1.37
C ALA A 626 28.01 45.35 -0.15
N PRO A 627 26.80 45.37 -0.74
CA PRO A 627 26.60 45.61 -2.17
C PRO A 627 27.17 46.91 -2.72
N ASP A 628 27.29 47.95 -1.89
CA ASP A 628 27.89 49.23 -2.25
C ASP A 628 29.42 49.26 -2.07
N GLY A 629 30.03 48.18 -1.54
CA GLY A 629 31.45 48.05 -1.27
C GLY A 629 31.86 48.41 0.17
N THR A 630 30.94 48.80 1.04
CA THR A 630 31.20 49.04 2.47
C THR A 630 31.68 47.74 3.14
N ALA A 631 32.80 47.79 3.86
CA ALA A 631 33.43 46.64 4.49
C ALA A 631 33.27 46.65 6.01
N TYR A 632 32.73 45.58 6.56
CA TYR A 632 32.59 45.32 7.99
C TYR A 632 33.60 44.27 8.44
N THR A 633 34.50 44.60 9.37
CA THR A 633 35.47 43.66 9.88
C THR A 633 34.78 42.66 10.84
N LEU A 634 34.75 41.40 10.45
CA LEU A 634 34.24 40.30 11.28
C LEU A 634 35.33 39.79 12.23
N LYS A 635 36.56 39.63 11.69
CA LYS A 635 37.73 39.18 12.44
C LYS A 635 38.97 39.97 11.99
N GLY A 636 39.69 40.56 12.93
CA GLY A 636 40.94 41.24 12.65
C GLY A 636 42.15 40.30 12.61
N TYR A 637 43.16 40.64 11.81
CA TYR A 637 44.46 39.99 11.85
C TYR A 637 45.08 40.05 13.26
N GLY A 638 45.76 38.98 13.68
CA GLY A 638 46.37 38.87 14.99
C GLY A 638 45.39 38.45 16.11
N THR A 639 44.11 38.21 15.81
CA THR A 639 43.12 37.74 16.77
C THR A 639 42.85 36.25 16.60
N GLY A 640 42.48 35.54 17.65
CA GLY A 640 42.15 34.11 17.64
C GLY A 640 43.33 33.16 17.88
N GLY A 641 44.57 33.69 17.91
CA GLY A 641 45.79 32.94 18.24
C GLY A 641 46.04 31.77 17.28
N SER A 642 46.65 30.69 17.83
CA SER A 642 47.05 29.52 17.08
C SER A 642 45.94 28.47 16.92
N ALA A 643 44.68 28.84 17.08
CA ALA A 643 43.58 27.88 16.85
C ALA A 643 43.45 27.53 15.38
N ASP A 644 43.07 26.28 15.09
CA ASP A 644 42.71 25.81 13.76
C ASP A 644 41.23 26.12 13.50
N ASN A 645 40.88 26.37 12.25
CA ASN A 645 39.54 26.53 11.71
C ASN A 645 38.70 27.62 12.40
N LEU A 646 38.01 28.41 11.60
CA LEU A 646 37.11 29.45 12.05
C LEU A 646 35.67 29.09 11.73
N ASN A 647 34.95 28.59 12.70
CA ASN A 647 33.52 28.30 12.59
C ASN A 647 32.76 29.12 13.65
N THR A 648 32.13 30.25 13.20
CA THR A 648 31.44 31.15 14.11
C THR A 648 30.42 32.03 13.41
N THR A 649 29.48 32.60 14.16
CA THR A 649 28.50 33.54 13.66
C THR A 649 28.74 34.93 14.23
N TYR A 650 28.87 35.91 13.36
CA TYR A 650 29.02 37.34 13.71
C TYR A 650 27.69 38.07 13.56
N THR A 651 27.45 39.06 14.41
CA THR A 651 26.32 39.98 14.28
C THR A 651 26.83 41.32 13.77
N VAL A 652 26.27 41.80 12.66
CA VAL A 652 26.68 43.06 12.00
C VAL A 652 25.51 44.02 11.94
N ASN A 653 25.75 45.25 12.35
CA ASN A 653 24.79 46.32 12.08
C ASN A 653 25.00 46.84 10.64
N ALA A 654 24.17 46.36 9.74
CA ALA A 654 24.18 46.69 8.32
C ALA A 654 22.96 47.54 7.90
N SER A 655 22.32 48.27 8.85
CA SER A 655 21.07 49.01 8.61
C SER A 655 21.20 50.21 7.65
N SER A 656 22.42 50.61 7.33
CA SER A 656 22.70 51.61 6.28
C SER A 656 22.71 51.02 4.87
N GLU A 657 22.87 49.69 4.73
CA GLU A 657 23.12 49.02 3.47
C GLU A 657 21.82 48.52 2.82
N ALA A 658 21.75 48.52 1.48
CA ALA A 658 20.68 47.89 0.78
C ALA A 658 20.68 46.38 1.06
N ALA A 659 19.51 45.79 1.42
CA ALA A 659 19.43 44.38 1.69
C ALA A 659 19.72 43.53 0.44
N ASN A 660 19.23 43.96 -0.73
CA ASN A 660 19.44 43.28 -2.02
C ASN A 660 20.75 43.71 -2.66
N GLY A 661 21.41 42.75 -3.32
CA GLY A 661 22.64 42.95 -4.04
C GLY A 661 23.64 41.84 -3.80
N VAL A 662 24.87 42.03 -4.25
CA VAL A 662 25.94 41.04 -4.09
C VAL A 662 26.72 41.37 -2.81
N TRP A 663 26.55 40.51 -1.81
CA TRP A 663 27.36 40.54 -0.59
C TRP A 663 28.56 39.63 -0.78
N GLN A 664 29.71 39.94 -0.17
CA GLN A 664 30.93 39.16 -0.29
C GLN A 664 31.53 38.90 1.09
N LEU A 665 31.96 37.64 1.32
CA LEU A 665 32.91 37.33 2.37
C LEU A 665 34.31 37.51 1.79
N ARG A 666 35.09 38.47 2.31
CA ARG A 666 36.46 38.72 1.91
C ARG A 666 37.42 38.21 2.99
N VAL A 667 38.34 37.33 2.60
CA VAL A 667 39.31 36.73 3.51
C VAL A 667 40.71 36.93 2.97
N GLN A 668 41.63 37.29 3.87
CA GLN A 668 43.05 37.43 3.58
C GLN A 668 43.88 36.77 4.66
N ASP A 669 44.84 35.97 4.24
CA ASP A 669 45.93 35.51 5.11
C ASP A 669 47.09 36.49 5.04
N ASN A 670 47.51 37.01 6.20
CA ASN A 670 48.50 38.10 6.32
C ASN A 670 49.87 37.59 6.81
N ALA A 671 50.04 36.32 7.13
CA ALA A 671 51.33 35.74 7.54
C ALA A 671 51.67 34.49 6.71
N ALA A 672 52.88 34.03 6.79
CA ALA A 672 53.35 32.91 5.97
C ALA A 672 53.35 31.58 6.75
N ARG A 673 53.20 30.46 6.06
CA ARG A 673 53.31 29.05 6.46
C ARG A 673 52.00 28.28 6.66
N ASP A 674 50.90 29.00 6.67
CA ASP A 674 49.58 28.40 6.93
C ASP A 674 48.73 28.48 5.67
N THR A 675 47.80 27.56 5.50
CA THR A 675 46.96 27.48 4.29
C THR A 675 45.54 27.05 4.66
N GLY A 676 44.57 27.43 3.82
CA GLY A 676 43.19 27.08 4.06
C GLY A 676 42.27 27.44 2.91
N TYR A 677 40.99 27.39 3.21
CA TYR A 677 39.94 27.77 2.25
C TYR A 677 38.67 28.21 3.00
N ILE A 678 37.87 29.02 2.36
CA ILE A 678 36.49 29.26 2.79
C ILE A 678 35.70 28.00 2.41
N ASN A 679 35.18 27.29 3.41
CA ASN A 679 34.36 26.10 3.20
C ASN A 679 32.89 26.48 2.92
N SER A 680 32.35 27.40 3.71
CA SER A 680 31.01 27.96 3.48
C SER A 680 30.83 29.26 4.26
N TRP A 681 29.81 30.02 3.88
CA TRP A 681 29.32 31.12 4.69
C TRP A 681 27.85 31.43 4.39
N LYS A 682 27.16 32.00 5.39
CA LYS A 682 25.73 32.26 5.33
C LYS A 682 25.37 33.62 5.91
N LEU A 683 24.50 34.34 5.20
CA LEU A 683 23.82 35.54 5.70
C LEU A 683 22.43 35.15 6.18
N THR A 684 22.08 35.56 7.41
CA THR A 684 20.71 35.43 7.93
C THR A 684 20.20 36.84 8.28
N PHE A 685 19.07 37.18 7.71
CA PHE A 685 18.35 38.43 7.96
C PHE A 685 17.21 38.12 8.96
N PRO A 686 17.40 38.35 10.26
CA PRO A 686 16.41 38.08 11.28
C PRO A 686 15.10 38.83 11.09
#